data_ddc3fd0041b5650a7d2ad95ee2e78ca1
#
_entry.id   ddc3fd0041b5650a7d2ad95ee2e78ca1
#
_cell.length_a   1.000
_cell.length_b   1.000
_cell.length_c   1.000
_cell.angle_alpha   90.00
_cell.angle_beta   90.00
_cell.angle_gamma   90.00
#
_symmetry.space_group_name_H-M   'P 1'
#
loop_
_entity.id
_entity.type
_entity.pdbx_description
1 polymer ?
#
loop_
_entity_poly.entity_id
_entity_poly.type
_entity_poly.pdbx_seq_one_letter_code
_entity_poly.pdbx_strand_id
1 'polypeptide(L)'
;MVIGCWIIAALVLPMTVPSLAEMSQRNPVAILPSDAPSTVTGRAMTEAFHQAGSENVLVVLLTNPDGLTKDDEPVYAKLVDNLRQDNQDVVMLQDFVKTPALRQVVSSEDGKAWILPVGLAGELGTPEAYNAYTRVAGIVKHAVEGSDLTANLTGPAATVADLTDAGARDRLPIELAIAVLLLIILAIVYRNPVTMFMPLITIGGSLMVAQAVVAAISLASGLAVSNQTIVLMSAMIAGAGTDYAVFLISRYHDYVRLDEDSDRAVQLALISVGKVVAASAATVGITFLGMGFAKLGVFSTVGVALAIAMGVTFLAAVTLLPAVVALVGPRGWVTPRRELTSRFWRRAGIRTVRKPGRRLVASLVILGALAACTSLVRFNYDDRKALPASDESSVGYAALDRHFSVNQTIPQYLFIQSPDDLRTPRALADLEQMAQRVSQLPGIAKVRGITRPTGESLEQARATYQAGEVGGQLGDASDLINQRNNDLTRLSSGAGQLATSLGDARGQITKAISDISGLVDALAYLQDAFGGGNQTLGQLDSSAKLVTNMRALGDALQVNFASLTNDFAWIDPVVLALDTSPVCQTNPICVVAAGQFHRMQTARDDGTLDKMAELIRQLQSTKSPDTLSAKINGLDGALKSAMSSMQSLGLSDPRATRAKLITVKKGANDLASGSKQVADGVEMLVSETRRMGSGLGQASAFLLAMGHDATEPSMAGFNLPPEVLETDDFKRAAELFISPDGHSVRYFIQTNLNPFSTGAMDQVNAVIDTARGAQPNTALANAKISVAGYPATLRDTRDYYDRDIRFIVVVTIAVVLLILMVLLRAVVAPLYLVGSVVLSYLSAVGVGVVVFQFILGQELHWSVPGLTFVVLVAVGADYNMFLASRLRDESPRGMRYGVIRTVSSTGGVITAAGVIFAASMFGLLFSSIGTVVQAGFVIGAGVLIDTFVVRTITVPAIAALVGRASWWPSKPWLQKTTSDEEPKRETVFDAV
;
A
#
# COMPACT_ATOMS: atom_id res chain seq x y z
N MET A 1 -14.73 35.08 41.30
CA MET A 1 -13.40 35.19 40.67
C MET A 1 -13.06 33.93 39.86
N VAL A 2 -12.95 32.74 40.48
CA VAL A 2 -12.59 31.47 39.76
C VAL A 2 -13.51 31.15 38.57
N ILE A 3 -14.83 31.18 38.78
CA ILE A 3 -15.80 30.92 37.72
C ILE A 3 -15.64 31.95 36.56
N GLY A 4 -15.41 33.24 36.93
CA GLY A 4 -15.17 34.29 35.93
C GLY A 4 -13.89 34.01 35.10
N CYS A 5 -12.81 33.56 35.73
CA CYS A 5 -11.57 33.18 35.02
C CYS A 5 -11.81 32.02 34.03
N TRP A 6 -12.57 31.01 34.45
CA TRP A 6 -12.91 29.88 33.59
C TRP A 6 -13.82 30.28 32.39
N ILE A 7 -14.80 31.18 32.65
CA ILE A 7 -15.65 31.69 31.57
C ILE A 7 -14.80 32.51 30.57
N ILE A 8 -13.93 33.37 31.08
CA ILE A 8 -13.02 34.15 30.24
C ILE A 8 -12.11 33.23 29.44
N ALA A 9 -11.49 32.22 30.09
CA ALA A 9 -10.64 31.26 29.43
C ALA A 9 -11.40 30.48 28.34
N ALA A 10 -12.62 30.00 28.63
CA ALA A 10 -13.44 29.24 27.68
C ALA A 10 -13.93 30.08 26.49
N LEU A 11 -14.09 31.42 26.66
CA LEU A 11 -14.53 32.28 25.57
C LEU A 11 -13.35 32.90 24.80
N VAL A 12 -12.32 33.35 25.49
CA VAL A 12 -11.22 34.11 24.86
C VAL A 12 -10.20 33.17 24.18
N LEU A 13 -9.82 32.05 24.79
CA LEU A 13 -8.82 31.14 24.20
C LEU A 13 -9.25 30.62 22.82
N PRO A 14 -10.49 30.12 22.62
CA PRO A 14 -10.91 29.67 21.28
C PRO A 14 -11.01 30.80 20.24
N MET A 15 -11.07 32.07 20.66
CA MET A 15 -11.08 33.23 19.73
C MET A 15 -9.66 33.67 19.34
N THR A 16 -8.66 33.34 20.16
CA THR A 16 -7.27 33.76 19.94
C THR A 16 -6.43 32.71 19.21
N VAL A 17 -6.92 31.48 19.12
CA VAL A 17 -6.21 30.34 18.52
C VAL A 17 -7.11 29.70 17.44
N PRO A 18 -6.55 29.22 16.33
CA PRO A 18 -7.30 28.41 15.36
C PRO A 18 -7.99 27.23 16.05
N SER A 19 -9.12 26.81 15.50
CA SER A 19 -9.82 25.64 16.06
C SER A 19 -8.94 24.37 15.99
N LEU A 20 -9.12 23.46 16.95
CA LEU A 20 -8.35 22.22 16.93
C LEU A 20 -8.61 21.37 15.67
N ALA A 21 -9.79 21.50 15.07
CA ALA A 21 -10.11 20.89 13.78
C ALA A 21 -9.28 21.51 12.64
N GLU A 22 -9.12 22.83 12.63
CA GLU A 22 -8.25 23.52 11.68
C GLU A 22 -6.77 23.14 11.88
N MET A 23 -6.33 23.00 13.14
CA MET A 23 -4.97 22.54 13.45
C MET A 23 -4.73 21.10 13.00
N SER A 24 -5.73 20.22 13.06
CA SER A 24 -5.62 18.85 12.54
C SER A 24 -5.43 18.79 11.02
N GLN A 25 -5.91 19.79 10.33
CA GLN A 25 -5.65 19.94 8.89
C GLN A 25 -4.29 20.56 8.59
N ARG A 26 -3.86 21.55 9.38
CA ARG A 26 -2.57 22.23 9.18
C ARG A 26 -1.37 21.34 9.50
N ASN A 27 -1.48 20.52 10.55
CA ASN A 27 -0.42 19.64 11.03
C ASN A 27 -0.94 18.19 11.05
N PRO A 28 -1.04 17.52 9.89
CA PRO A 28 -1.54 16.15 9.82
C PRO A 28 -0.61 15.18 10.53
N VAL A 29 -1.18 14.08 11.00
CA VAL A 29 -0.42 13.04 11.68
C VAL A 29 0.09 12.04 10.66
N ALA A 30 1.40 12.00 10.44
CA ALA A 30 2.03 10.91 9.72
C ALA A 30 1.89 9.61 10.53
N ILE A 31 1.45 8.53 9.89
CA ILE A 31 1.30 7.22 10.54
C ILE A 31 2.67 6.69 10.93
N LEU A 32 3.61 6.67 9.99
CA LEU A 32 4.99 6.22 10.18
C LEU A 32 5.94 7.39 10.44
N PRO A 33 7.00 7.17 11.20
CA PRO A 33 8.06 8.15 11.34
C PRO A 33 8.82 8.34 10.02
N SER A 34 9.43 9.51 9.84
CA SER A 34 10.16 9.87 8.63
C SER A 34 11.38 8.99 8.34
N ASP A 35 11.89 8.26 9.34
CA ASP A 35 13.00 7.32 9.27
C ASP A 35 12.54 5.87 9.01
N ALA A 36 11.25 5.61 8.82
CA ALA A 36 10.75 4.28 8.50
C ALA A 36 11.26 3.80 7.13
N PRO A 37 11.64 2.51 7.00
CA PRO A 37 12.22 1.99 5.77
C PRO A 37 11.38 2.24 4.51
N SER A 38 10.06 2.02 4.58
CA SER A 38 9.14 2.29 3.47
C SER A 38 9.05 3.76 3.12
N THR A 39 9.01 4.65 4.13
CA THR A 39 8.98 6.11 3.94
C THR A 39 10.28 6.62 3.30
N VAL A 40 11.44 6.17 3.81
CA VAL A 40 12.75 6.52 3.24
C VAL A 40 12.87 6.03 1.80
N THR A 41 12.40 4.79 1.53
CA THR A 41 12.43 4.21 0.19
C THR A 41 11.48 4.95 -0.76
N GLY A 42 10.27 5.27 -0.31
CA GLY A 42 9.30 6.04 -1.10
C GLY A 42 9.86 7.39 -1.50
N ARG A 43 10.43 8.14 -0.55
CA ARG A 43 11.06 9.44 -0.80
C ARG A 43 12.25 9.31 -1.77
N ALA A 44 13.15 8.35 -1.54
CA ALA A 44 14.28 8.12 -2.43
C ALA A 44 13.84 7.75 -3.85
N MET A 45 12.75 6.97 -3.98
CA MET A 45 12.18 6.63 -5.28
C MET A 45 11.54 7.86 -5.95
N THR A 46 10.83 8.69 -5.21
CA THR A 46 10.24 9.94 -5.71
C THR A 46 11.31 10.90 -6.20
N GLU A 47 12.41 11.05 -5.46
CA GLU A 47 13.55 11.88 -5.84
C GLU A 47 14.26 11.34 -7.10
N ALA A 48 14.55 10.03 -7.14
CA ALA A 48 15.26 9.41 -8.24
C ALA A 48 14.49 9.47 -9.57
N PHE A 49 13.16 9.37 -9.52
CA PHE A 49 12.32 9.41 -10.73
C PHE A 49 11.72 10.79 -11.01
N HIS A 50 12.06 11.80 -10.24
CA HIS A 50 11.50 13.17 -10.34
C HIS A 50 9.96 13.19 -10.33
N GLN A 51 9.36 12.26 -9.59
CA GLN A 51 7.90 12.11 -9.49
C GLN A 51 7.40 12.72 -8.18
N ALA A 52 7.44 14.04 -8.06
CA ALA A 52 6.82 14.74 -6.95
C ALA A 52 5.32 14.36 -6.86
N GLY A 53 4.81 14.14 -5.63
CA GLY A 53 3.38 13.80 -5.42
C GLY A 53 3.00 12.36 -5.69
N SER A 54 3.94 11.44 -5.91
CA SER A 54 3.65 10.01 -6.13
C SER A 54 3.07 9.29 -4.89
N GLU A 55 3.12 9.91 -3.71
CA GLU A 55 2.53 9.37 -2.48
C GLU A 55 1.04 9.74 -2.33
N ASN A 56 0.60 10.86 -2.93
CA ASN A 56 -0.79 11.33 -2.90
C ASN A 56 -1.51 10.95 -4.19
N VAL A 57 -1.77 9.67 -4.38
CA VAL A 57 -2.37 9.14 -5.61
C VAL A 57 -3.88 9.05 -5.49
N LEU A 58 -4.55 9.69 -6.45
CA LEU A 58 -5.96 9.48 -6.77
C LEU A 58 -6.04 8.47 -7.92
N VAL A 59 -6.86 7.47 -7.79
CA VAL A 59 -7.19 6.53 -8.87
C VAL A 59 -8.59 6.85 -9.38
N VAL A 60 -8.66 7.37 -10.60
CA VAL A 60 -9.92 7.58 -11.31
C VAL A 60 -10.27 6.31 -12.08
N LEU A 61 -11.37 5.70 -11.74
CA LEU A 61 -11.90 4.53 -12.44
C LEU A 61 -13.07 4.99 -13.32
N LEU A 62 -12.89 4.86 -14.62
CA LEU A 62 -13.92 5.11 -15.63
C LEU A 62 -14.52 3.77 -16.06
N THR A 63 -15.84 3.63 -15.94
CA THR A 63 -16.54 2.39 -16.26
C THR A 63 -17.68 2.64 -17.25
N ASN A 64 -17.87 1.70 -18.18
CA ASN A 64 -19.04 1.63 -19.04
C ASN A 64 -19.64 0.21 -18.93
N PRO A 65 -20.86 0.05 -18.38
CA PRO A 65 -21.49 -1.26 -18.20
C PRO A 65 -21.64 -2.06 -19.49
N ASP A 66 -21.85 -1.36 -20.61
CA ASP A 66 -22.04 -1.97 -21.93
C ASP A 66 -20.72 -2.32 -22.65
N GLY A 67 -19.61 -1.94 -22.02
CA GLY A 67 -18.25 -2.11 -22.57
C GLY A 67 -17.71 -0.80 -23.14
N LEU A 68 -16.39 -0.63 -23.00
CA LEU A 68 -15.68 0.55 -23.49
C LEU A 68 -15.59 0.54 -25.04
N THR A 69 -15.95 1.66 -25.63
CA THR A 69 -16.02 1.84 -27.08
C THR A 69 -15.02 2.88 -27.57
N LYS A 70 -14.90 3.04 -28.87
CA LYS A 70 -14.10 4.10 -29.47
C LYS A 70 -14.68 5.49 -29.21
N ASP A 71 -15.97 5.58 -28.95
CA ASP A 71 -16.66 6.84 -28.66
C ASP A 71 -16.38 7.33 -27.22
N ASP A 72 -15.91 6.46 -26.33
CA ASP A 72 -15.48 6.79 -24.96
C ASP A 72 -14.06 7.40 -24.94
N GLU A 73 -13.22 7.11 -25.94
CA GLU A 73 -11.83 7.61 -25.99
C GLU A 73 -11.72 9.14 -26.05
N PRO A 74 -12.58 9.87 -26.79
CA PRO A 74 -12.57 11.34 -26.76
C PRO A 74 -12.87 11.93 -25.38
N VAL A 75 -13.77 11.28 -24.60
CA VAL A 75 -14.08 11.71 -23.22
C VAL A 75 -12.88 11.51 -22.32
N TYR A 76 -12.25 10.35 -22.43
CA TYR A 76 -10.99 10.06 -21.71
C TYR A 76 -9.89 11.07 -22.08
N ALA A 77 -9.68 11.32 -23.37
CA ALA A 77 -8.66 12.25 -23.85
C ALA A 77 -8.93 13.70 -23.35
N LYS A 78 -10.19 14.14 -23.38
CA LYS A 78 -10.59 15.44 -22.84
C LYS A 78 -10.35 15.56 -21.33
N LEU A 79 -10.67 14.48 -20.58
CA LEU A 79 -10.36 14.42 -19.15
C LEU A 79 -8.87 14.55 -18.90
N VAL A 80 -8.05 13.79 -19.63
CA VAL A 80 -6.58 13.83 -19.52
C VAL A 80 -6.05 15.23 -19.83
N ASP A 81 -6.57 15.87 -20.86
CA ASP A 81 -6.16 17.24 -21.25
C ASP A 81 -6.55 18.28 -20.17
N ASN A 82 -7.75 18.15 -19.59
CA ASN A 82 -8.17 19.04 -18.51
C ASN A 82 -7.28 18.88 -17.28
N LEU A 83 -6.96 17.63 -16.91
CA LEU A 83 -6.06 17.33 -15.79
C LEU A 83 -4.63 17.83 -16.04
N ARG A 84 -4.14 17.78 -17.28
CA ARG A 84 -2.81 18.31 -17.65
C ARG A 84 -2.73 19.83 -17.59
N GLN A 85 -3.83 20.52 -17.81
CA GLN A 85 -3.88 21.99 -17.71
C GLN A 85 -3.81 22.46 -16.25
N ASP A 86 -4.20 21.60 -15.31
CA ASP A 86 -4.13 21.89 -13.87
C ASP A 86 -2.76 21.52 -13.29
N ASN A 87 -1.74 22.33 -13.62
CA ASN A 87 -0.38 22.14 -13.10
C ASN A 87 -0.22 22.51 -11.62
N GLN A 88 -1.26 23.06 -10.98
CA GLN A 88 -1.23 23.38 -9.56
C GLN A 88 -1.54 22.17 -8.71
N ASP A 89 -2.52 21.38 -9.10
CA ASP A 89 -3.06 20.30 -8.30
C ASP A 89 -2.64 18.91 -8.81
N VAL A 90 -2.34 18.80 -10.11
CA VAL A 90 -1.91 17.55 -10.75
C VAL A 90 -0.40 17.58 -11.00
N VAL A 91 0.34 16.75 -10.27
CA VAL A 91 1.81 16.66 -10.39
C VAL A 91 2.28 15.45 -11.19
N MET A 92 1.44 14.43 -11.30
CA MET A 92 1.71 13.21 -12.07
C MET A 92 0.44 12.71 -12.73
N LEU A 93 0.54 12.28 -13.99
CA LEU A 93 -0.58 11.69 -14.73
C LEU A 93 -0.07 10.49 -15.54
N GLN A 94 -0.61 9.31 -15.25
CA GLN A 94 -0.29 8.08 -15.97
C GLN A 94 -1.42 7.72 -16.92
N ASP A 95 -1.32 8.15 -18.19
CA ASP A 95 -2.35 7.98 -19.19
C ASP A 95 -1.84 7.28 -20.47
N PHE A 96 -2.75 6.67 -21.19
CA PHE A 96 -2.42 6.00 -22.45
C PHE A 96 -2.49 6.91 -23.70
N VAL A 97 -2.91 8.16 -23.56
CA VAL A 97 -2.91 9.14 -24.67
C VAL A 97 -1.48 9.52 -25.00
N LYS A 98 -0.71 9.89 -23.96
CA LYS A 98 0.73 10.23 -24.11
C LYS A 98 1.60 8.97 -24.19
N THR A 99 1.23 7.89 -23.49
CA THR A 99 1.99 6.66 -23.44
C THR A 99 1.13 5.48 -23.86
N PRO A 100 0.96 5.22 -25.18
CA PRO A 100 0.05 4.17 -25.69
C PRO A 100 0.35 2.77 -25.14
N ALA A 101 1.59 2.48 -24.78
CA ALA A 101 1.99 1.21 -24.15
C ALA A 101 1.29 0.94 -22.82
N LEU A 102 0.86 1.98 -22.08
CA LEU A 102 0.11 1.82 -20.84
C LEU A 102 -1.32 1.32 -21.04
N ARG A 103 -1.87 1.38 -22.25
CA ARG A 103 -3.26 0.99 -22.51
C ARG A 103 -3.60 -0.41 -22.02
N GLN A 104 -2.70 -1.38 -22.23
CA GLN A 104 -2.90 -2.75 -21.76
C GLN A 104 -2.85 -2.87 -20.21
N VAL A 105 -2.16 -1.97 -19.55
CA VAL A 105 -2.00 -1.97 -18.08
C VAL A 105 -3.18 -1.29 -17.40
N VAL A 106 -3.70 -0.21 -18.00
CA VAL A 106 -4.78 0.61 -17.41
C VAL A 106 -6.17 0.17 -17.85
N SER A 107 -6.30 -0.76 -18.80
CA SER A 107 -7.58 -1.34 -19.24
C SER A 107 -7.85 -2.64 -18.49
N SER A 108 -9.11 -2.83 -18.12
CA SER A 108 -9.56 -4.07 -17.49
C SER A 108 -9.61 -5.23 -18.49
N GLU A 109 -9.45 -6.46 -18.01
CA GLU A 109 -9.50 -7.67 -18.84
C GLU A 109 -10.89 -7.89 -19.47
N ASP A 110 -11.95 -7.42 -18.81
CA ASP A 110 -13.33 -7.51 -19.28
C ASP A 110 -13.71 -6.41 -20.28
N GLY A 111 -12.79 -5.48 -20.57
CA GLY A 111 -13.00 -4.40 -21.52
C GLY A 111 -14.03 -3.34 -21.09
N LYS A 112 -14.38 -3.27 -19.79
CA LYS A 112 -15.43 -2.40 -19.25
C LYS A 112 -14.92 -1.23 -18.42
N ALA A 113 -13.64 -1.20 -18.10
CA ALA A 113 -13.08 -0.16 -17.24
C ALA A 113 -11.68 0.30 -17.66
N TRP A 114 -11.42 1.59 -17.44
CA TRP A 114 -10.08 2.19 -17.46
C TRP A 114 -9.73 2.77 -16.11
N ILE A 115 -8.49 2.58 -15.66
CA ILE A 115 -7.92 3.29 -14.51
C ILE A 115 -7.03 4.43 -15.00
N LEU A 116 -7.12 5.57 -14.32
CA LEU A 116 -6.26 6.71 -14.55
C LEU A 116 -5.64 7.13 -13.21
N PRO A 117 -4.39 6.72 -12.91
CA PRO A 117 -3.68 7.19 -11.74
C PRO A 117 -3.27 8.66 -11.91
N VAL A 118 -3.64 9.47 -10.92
CA VAL A 118 -3.35 10.90 -10.85
C VAL A 118 -2.61 11.20 -9.56
N GLY A 119 -1.38 11.67 -9.65
CA GLY A 119 -0.63 12.16 -8.50
C GLY A 119 -1.04 13.60 -8.21
N LEU A 120 -1.50 13.84 -6.98
CA LEU A 120 -1.96 15.14 -6.55
C LEU A 120 -0.88 15.91 -5.79
N ALA A 121 -0.95 17.25 -5.85
CA ALA A 121 -0.09 18.11 -5.06
C ALA A 121 -0.34 17.97 -3.55
N GLY A 122 0.68 18.24 -2.75
CA GLY A 122 0.67 18.17 -1.30
C GLY A 122 0.92 16.74 -0.76
N GLU A 123 1.39 16.68 0.49
CA GLU A 123 1.57 15.41 1.19
C GLU A 123 0.21 14.86 1.65
N LEU A 124 0.06 13.54 1.61
CA LEU A 124 -1.19 12.86 1.95
C LEU A 124 -1.67 13.26 3.37
N GLY A 125 -2.92 13.73 3.45
CA GLY A 125 -3.53 14.19 4.71
C GLY A 125 -3.38 15.68 4.99
N THR A 126 -2.62 16.45 4.17
CA THR A 126 -2.52 17.90 4.29
C THR A 126 -3.74 18.62 3.70
N PRO A 127 -4.02 19.89 4.11
CA PRO A 127 -5.07 20.70 3.50
C PRO A 127 -4.83 20.92 2.00
N GLU A 128 -3.57 21.07 1.61
CA GLU A 128 -3.18 21.21 0.20
C GLU A 128 -3.62 19.97 -0.59
N ALA A 129 -3.30 18.78 -0.10
CA ALA A 129 -3.69 17.51 -0.70
C ALA A 129 -5.22 17.33 -0.75
N TYR A 130 -5.93 17.71 0.33
CA TYR A 130 -7.39 17.66 0.39
C TYR A 130 -8.05 18.64 -0.61
N ASN A 131 -7.52 19.85 -0.71
CA ASN A 131 -8.02 20.85 -1.66
C ASN A 131 -7.73 20.43 -3.11
N ALA A 132 -6.54 19.90 -3.38
CA ALA A 132 -6.19 19.34 -4.69
C ALA A 132 -7.14 18.20 -5.06
N TYR A 133 -7.37 17.24 -4.14
CA TYR A 133 -8.36 16.19 -4.35
C TYR A 133 -9.75 16.74 -4.70
N THR A 134 -10.24 17.69 -3.93
CA THR A 134 -11.59 18.25 -4.12
C THR A 134 -11.74 18.91 -5.48
N ARG A 135 -10.73 19.69 -5.93
CA ARG A 135 -10.75 20.36 -7.24
C ARG A 135 -10.64 19.34 -8.38
N VAL A 136 -9.72 18.40 -8.28
CA VAL A 136 -9.53 17.34 -9.29
C VAL A 136 -10.77 16.44 -9.38
N ALA A 137 -11.38 16.09 -8.25
CA ALA A 137 -12.65 15.35 -8.21
C ALA A 137 -13.77 16.10 -8.96
N GLY A 138 -13.81 17.43 -8.82
CA GLY A 138 -14.72 18.29 -9.59
C GLY A 138 -14.44 18.23 -11.08
N ILE A 139 -13.18 18.31 -11.50
CA ILE A 139 -12.77 18.20 -12.91
C ILE A 139 -13.20 16.86 -13.50
N VAL A 140 -12.94 15.76 -12.76
CA VAL A 140 -13.28 14.40 -13.22
C VAL A 140 -14.79 14.25 -13.40
N LYS A 141 -15.59 14.65 -12.40
CA LYS A 141 -17.05 14.55 -12.44
C LYS A 141 -17.63 15.35 -13.60
N HIS A 142 -17.12 16.56 -13.82
CA HIS A 142 -17.61 17.43 -14.91
C HIS A 142 -17.18 16.91 -16.31
N ALA A 143 -16.03 16.26 -16.41
CA ALA A 143 -15.56 15.73 -17.69
C ALA A 143 -16.39 14.56 -18.22
N VAL A 144 -16.98 13.74 -17.33
CA VAL A 144 -17.84 12.60 -17.70
C VAL A 144 -19.32 12.95 -17.74
N GLU A 145 -19.71 14.16 -17.35
CA GLU A 145 -21.09 14.59 -17.35
C GLU A 145 -21.67 14.60 -18.77
N GLY A 146 -22.76 13.87 -18.96
CA GLY A 146 -23.41 13.73 -20.26
C GLY A 146 -22.79 12.66 -21.19
N SER A 147 -21.87 11.84 -20.70
CA SER A 147 -21.34 10.67 -21.39
C SER A 147 -21.90 9.37 -20.78
N ASP A 148 -21.70 8.24 -21.46
CA ASP A 148 -22.06 6.92 -20.95
C ASP A 148 -21.04 6.38 -19.91
N LEU A 149 -19.95 7.13 -19.66
CA LEU A 149 -18.93 6.79 -18.67
C LEU A 149 -19.35 7.18 -17.27
N THR A 150 -19.17 6.29 -16.33
CA THR A 150 -19.26 6.57 -14.90
C THR A 150 -17.86 6.68 -14.31
N ALA A 151 -17.57 7.81 -13.65
CA ALA A 151 -16.32 8.01 -12.93
C ALA A 151 -16.49 7.65 -11.44
N ASN A 152 -15.65 6.78 -10.94
CA ASN A 152 -15.50 6.45 -9.53
C ASN A 152 -14.12 6.86 -9.05
N LEU A 153 -14.06 7.56 -7.92
CA LEU A 153 -12.82 8.04 -7.34
C LEU A 153 -12.38 7.12 -6.22
N THR A 154 -11.13 6.69 -6.24
CA THR A 154 -10.59 5.80 -5.23
C THR A 154 -9.07 6.02 -5.07
N GLY A 155 -8.41 5.20 -4.29
CA GLY A 155 -6.98 5.37 -4.00
C GLY A 155 -6.73 6.08 -2.66
N PRO A 156 -5.45 6.20 -2.26
CA PRO A 156 -5.07 6.80 -0.99
C PRO A 156 -5.61 8.22 -0.78
N ALA A 157 -5.55 9.06 -1.81
CA ALA A 157 -6.06 10.44 -1.76
C ALA A 157 -7.56 10.50 -1.42
N ALA A 158 -8.39 9.70 -2.13
CA ALA A 158 -9.82 9.62 -1.90
C ALA A 158 -10.14 9.05 -0.51
N THR A 159 -9.41 8.00 -0.08
CA THR A 159 -9.61 7.37 1.24
C THR A 159 -9.35 8.36 2.38
N VAL A 160 -8.26 9.13 2.30
CA VAL A 160 -7.92 10.12 3.33
C VAL A 160 -8.89 11.30 3.32
N ALA A 161 -9.36 11.72 2.15
CA ALA A 161 -10.40 12.75 2.03
C ALA A 161 -11.70 12.28 2.70
N ASP A 162 -12.17 11.07 2.40
CA ASP A 162 -13.38 10.50 3.01
C ASP A 162 -13.23 10.31 4.54
N LEU A 163 -12.05 9.88 5.03
CA LEU A 163 -11.78 9.82 6.47
C LEU A 163 -11.85 11.19 7.13
N THR A 164 -11.37 12.23 6.45
CA THR A 164 -11.41 13.60 6.93
C THR A 164 -12.85 14.09 7.00
N ASP A 165 -13.64 13.87 5.96
CA ASP A 165 -15.05 14.26 5.86
C ASP A 165 -15.91 13.47 6.85
N ALA A 166 -15.71 12.16 6.97
CA ALA A 166 -16.38 11.33 7.96
C ALA A 166 -16.08 11.80 9.38
N GLY A 167 -14.80 12.09 9.68
CA GLY A 167 -14.40 12.62 10.98
C GLY A 167 -15.06 13.98 11.30
N ALA A 168 -15.21 14.85 10.31
CA ALA A 168 -15.88 16.13 10.47
C ALA A 168 -17.40 15.98 10.65
N ARG A 169 -18.03 15.10 9.85
CA ARG A 169 -19.48 14.79 9.96
C ARG A 169 -19.85 14.16 11.29
N ASP A 170 -19.00 13.24 11.78
CA ASP A 170 -19.28 12.45 12.97
C ASP A 170 -19.10 13.22 14.27
N ARG A 171 -18.35 14.31 14.27
CA ARG A 171 -18.02 15.07 15.47
C ARG A 171 -19.26 15.50 16.25
N LEU A 172 -20.19 16.18 15.58
CA LEU A 172 -21.39 16.67 16.27
C LEU A 172 -22.32 15.54 16.75
N PRO A 173 -22.65 14.50 15.95
CA PRO A 173 -23.39 13.35 16.41
C PRO A 173 -22.78 12.67 17.63
N ILE A 174 -21.45 12.48 17.65
CA ILE A 174 -20.75 11.87 18.77
C ILE A 174 -20.82 12.74 20.03
N GLU A 175 -20.51 14.03 19.92
CA GLU A 175 -20.55 14.96 21.05
C GLU A 175 -21.97 15.05 21.63
N LEU A 176 -23.01 15.11 20.79
CA LEU A 176 -24.39 15.05 21.21
C LEU A 176 -24.77 13.72 21.88
N ALA A 177 -24.33 12.59 21.30
CA ALA A 177 -24.59 11.27 21.89
C ALA A 177 -23.94 11.15 23.27
N ILE A 178 -22.69 11.58 23.42
CA ILE A 178 -21.99 11.63 24.73
C ILE A 178 -22.80 12.50 25.70
N ALA A 179 -23.17 13.72 25.30
CA ALA A 179 -23.90 14.65 26.17
C ALA A 179 -25.26 14.10 26.61
N VAL A 180 -26.01 13.49 25.69
CA VAL A 180 -27.32 12.87 25.98
C VAL A 180 -27.18 11.65 26.90
N LEU A 181 -26.23 10.75 26.59
CA LEU A 181 -25.97 9.59 27.45
C LEU A 181 -25.55 9.98 28.86
N LEU A 182 -24.64 10.96 28.97
CA LEU A 182 -24.25 11.52 30.26
C LEU A 182 -25.44 12.16 31.00
N LEU A 183 -26.25 12.96 30.30
CA LEU A 183 -27.41 13.61 30.87
C LEU A 183 -28.38 12.57 31.46
N ILE A 184 -28.69 11.51 30.69
CA ILE A 184 -29.60 10.43 31.14
C ILE A 184 -29.04 9.74 32.39
N ILE A 185 -27.76 9.39 32.39
CA ILE A 185 -27.17 8.66 33.54
C ILE A 185 -27.04 9.56 34.74
N LEU A 186 -26.62 10.83 34.57
CA LEU A 186 -26.56 11.78 35.67
C LEU A 186 -27.95 12.08 36.25
N ALA A 187 -29.00 12.10 35.41
CA ALA A 187 -30.39 12.23 35.87
C ALA A 187 -30.79 11.03 36.73
N ILE A 188 -30.42 9.81 36.36
CA ILE A 188 -30.70 8.61 37.11
C ILE A 188 -29.93 8.58 38.45
N VAL A 189 -28.65 8.99 38.41
CA VAL A 189 -27.74 8.96 39.60
C VAL A 189 -28.13 10.05 40.61
N TYR A 190 -28.20 11.30 40.16
CA TYR A 190 -28.40 12.43 41.08
C TYR A 190 -29.86 12.74 41.35
N ARG A 191 -30.76 12.51 40.42
CA ARG A 191 -32.22 12.80 40.53
C ARG A 191 -32.53 14.25 41.00
N ASN A 192 -31.53 15.13 40.84
CA ASN A 192 -31.62 16.55 41.14
C ASN A 192 -31.05 17.31 39.91
N PRO A 193 -31.87 18.12 39.23
CA PRO A 193 -31.41 18.78 38.03
C PRO A 193 -30.19 19.68 38.27
N VAL A 194 -30.13 20.40 39.38
CA VAL A 194 -29.01 21.27 39.67
C VAL A 194 -27.70 20.48 39.83
N THR A 195 -27.74 19.43 40.62
CA THR A 195 -26.57 18.57 40.83
C THR A 195 -26.17 17.84 39.55
N MET A 196 -27.12 17.53 38.67
CA MET A 196 -26.89 16.89 37.36
C MET A 196 -26.15 17.82 36.39
N PHE A 197 -26.47 19.13 36.35
CA PHE A 197 -25.85 20.07 35.46
C PHE A 197 -24.43 20.52 35.91
N MET A 198 -24.06 20.38 37.17
CA MET A 198 -22.73 20.78 37.66
C MET A 198 -21.57 20.05 36.96
N PRO A 199 -21.55 18.71 36.86
CA PRO A 199 -20.56 17.99 36.07
C PRO A 199 -20.54 18.43 34.61
N LEU A 200 -21.71 18.63 34.00
CA LEU A 200 -21.80 19.02 32.58
C LEU A 200 -21.20 20.43 32.32
N ILE A 201 -21.42 21.37 33.20
CA ILE A 201 -20.81 22.71 33.14
C ILE A 201 -19.28 22.58 33.25
N THR A 202 -18.81 21.77 34.22
CA THR A 202 -17.38 21.56 34.41
C THR A 202 -16.73 20.91 33.20
N ILE A 203 -17.40 19.89 32.61
CA ILE A 203 -16.95 19.19 31.39
C ILE A 203 -16.93 20.14 30.21
N GLY A 204 -18.02 20.88 29.95
CA GLY A 204 -18.10 21.82 28.86
C GLY A 204 -17.00 22.90 28.92
N GLY A 205 -16.80 23.47 30.13
CA GLY A 205 -15.72 24.44 30.35
C GLY A 205 -14.32 23.85 30.17
N SER A 206 -14.09 22.63 30.70
CA SER A 206 -12.79 21.95 30.53
C SER A 206 -12.54 21.53 29.07
N LEU A 207 -13.57 21.09 28.33
CA LEU A 207 -13.47 20.72 26.93
C LEU A 207 -13.06 21.90 26.05
N MET A 208 -13.74 23.04 26.19
CA MET A 208 -13.42 24.25 25.41
C MET A 208 -11.99 24.73 25.69
N VAL A 209 -11.61 24.78 26.97
CA VAL A 209 -10.26 25.21 27.35
C VAL A 209 -9.21 24.20 26.91
N ALA A 210 -9.44 22.90 27.10
CA ALA A 210 -8.49 21.86 26.69
C ALA A 210 -8.26 21.85 25.18
N GLN A 211 -9.32 21.95 24.38
CA GLN A 211 -9.19 22.04 22.91
C GLN A 211 -8.37 23.26 22.49
N ALA A 212 -8.64 24.41 23.10
CA ALA A 212 -7.89 25.63 22.80
C ALA A 212 -6.42 25.56 23.26
N VAL A 213 -6.14 24.95 24.42
CA VAL A 213 -4.76 24.77 24.90
C VAL A 213 -3.98 23.80 24.01
N VAL A 214 -4.60 22.69 23.60
CA VAL A 214 -3.95 21.74 22.67
C VAL A 214 -3.71 22.41 21.32
N ALA A 215 -4.66 23.20 20.82
CA ALA A 215 -4.51 23.97 19.59
C ALA A 215 -3.38 25.01 19.68
N ALA A 216 -3.29 25.70 20.82
CA ALA A 216 -2.20 26.68 21.07
C ALA A 216 -0.82 25.99 21.09
N ILE A 217 -0.72 24.84 21.75
CA ILE A 217 0.51 24.05 21.77
C ILE A 217 0.83 23.51 20.37
N SER A 218 -0.17 22.99 19.64
CA SER A 218 0.00 22.55 18.25
C SER A 218 0.54 23.68 17.36
N LEU A 219 -0.01 24.89 17.51
CA LEU A 219 0.46 26.06 16.76
C LEU A 219 1.91 26.45 17.12
N ALA A 220 2.27 26.37 18.40
CA ALA A 220 3.58 26.80 18.89
C ALA A 220 4.69 25.76 18.68
N SER A 221 4.38 24.48 18.75
CA SER A 221 5.36 23.38 18.71
C SER A 221 5.30 22.51 17.45
N GLY A 222 4.32 22.75 16.55
CA GLY A 222 4.09 21.87 15.40
C GLY A 222 3.52 20.50 15.78
N LEU A 223 2.95 20.35 17.01
CA LEU A 223 2.33 19.08 17.42
C LEU A 223 1.22 18.70 16.46
N ALA A 224 1.37 17.56 15.82
CA ALA A 224 0.33 17.04 14.93
C ALA A 224 -0.89 16.55 15.73
N VAL A 225 -2.09 16.78 15.19
CA VAL A 225 -3.36 16.39 15.83
C VAL A 225 -4.26 15.76 14.77
N SER A 226 -4.86 14.60 15.07
CA SER A 226 -5.84 13.95 14.18
C SER A 226 -7.29 14.23 14.62
N ASN A 227 -8.24 14.09 13.70
CA ASN A 227 -9.68 14.14 14.03
C ASN A 227 -10.06 13.07 15.07
N GLN A 228 -9.45 11.88 15.00
CA GLN A 228 -9.64 10.82 15.98
C GLN A 228 -9.18 11.24 17.38
N THR A 229 -8.07 12.00 17.46
CA THR A 229 -7.58 12.57 18.72
C THR A 229 -8.61 13.50 19.37
N ILE A 230 -9.26 14.35 18.54
CA ILE A 230 -10.26 15.31 19.02
C ILE A 230 -11.47 14.58 19.62
N VAL A 231 -11.97 13.58 18.91
CA VAL A 231 -13.15 12.78 19.35
C VAL A 231 -12.83 11.98 20.62
N LEU A 232 -11.68 11.34 20.68
CA LEU A 232 -11.24 10.57 21.86
C LEU A 232 -11.01 11.49 23.06
N MET A 233 -10.42 12.66 22.84
CA MET A 233 -10.22 13.68 23.87
C MET A 233 -11.56 14.15 24.44
N SER A 234 -12.56 14.40 23.61
CA SER A 234 -13.92 14.80 24.05
C SER A 234 -14.54 13.70 24.93
N ALA A 235 -14.46 12.43 24.51
CA ALA A 235 -14.97 11.28 25.26
C ALA A 235 -14.22 11.08 26.60
N MET A 236 -12.89 11.26 26.60
CA MET A 236 -12.06 11.14 27.82
C MET A 236 -12.34 12.26 28.81
N ILE A 237 -12.42 13.52 28.35
CA ILE A 237 -12.78 14.66 29.22
C ILE A 237 -14.17 14.48 29.81
N ALA A 238 -15.12 14.03 29.01
CA ALA A 238 -16.49 13.77 29.45
C ALA A 238 -16.53 12.66 30.51
N GLY A 239 -15.82 11.54 30.30
CA GLY A 239 -15.73 10.44 31.25
C GLY A 239 -15.00 10.83 32.55
N ALA A 240 -13.73 11.18 32.46
CA ALA A 240 -12.90 11.48 33.62
C ALA A 240 -13.35 12.76 34.36
N GLY A 241 -13.78 13.80 33.64
CA GLY A 241 -14.31 15.02 34.25
C GLY A 241 -15.57 14.76 35.06
N THR A 242 -16.46 13.88 34.56
CA THR A 242 -17.63 13.45 35.31
C THR A 242 -17.23 12.64 36.53
N ASP A 243 -16.27 11.75 36.41
CA ASP A 243 -15.79 10.93 37.53
C ASP A 243 -15.27 11.80 38.69
N TYR A 244 -14.40 12.75 38.40
CA TYR A 244 -13.89 13.69 39.39
C TYR A 244 -15.03 14.50 40.03
N ALA A 245 -16.02 14.91 39.22
CA ALA A 245 -17.19 15.60 39.73
C ALA A 245 -18.04 14.71 40.65
N VAL A 246 -18.31 13.46 40.24
CA VAL A 246 -19.08 12.50 41.01
C VAL A 246 -18.43 12.24 42.36
N PHE A 247 -17.12 12.05 42.40
CA PHE A 247 -16.38 11.82 43.64
C PHE A 247 -16.42 13.03 44.58
N LEU A 248 -16.19 14.25 44.06
CA LEU A 248 -16.23 15.46 44.87
C LEU A 248 -17.65 15.74 45.40
N ILE A 249 -18.67 15.65 44.53
CA ILE A 249 -20.07 15.89 44.94
C ILE A 249 -20.53 14.83 45.96
N SER A 250 -20.18 13.55 45.73
CA SER A 250 -20.51 12.50 46.67
C SER A 250 -19.90 12.78 48.07
N ARG A 251 -18.64 13.24 48.11
CA ARG A 251 -17.99 13.52 49.35
C ARG A 251 -18.54 14.79 50.03
N TYR A 252 -18.88 15.80 49.22
CA TYR A 252 -19.61 16.97 49.70
C TYR A 252 -20.93 16.54 50.34
N HIS A 253 -21.72 15.66 49.71
CA HIS A 253 -22.94 15.12 50.29
C HIS A 253 -22.71 14.37 51.60
N ASP A 254 -21.59 13.62 51.73
CA ASP A 254 -21.26 12.93 52.98
C ASP A 254 -21.06 13.93 54.15
N TYR A 255 -20.36 15.04 53.89
CA TYR A 255 -20.13 16.06 54.95
C TYR A 255 -21.39 16.85 55.28
N VAL A 256 -22.23 17.19 54.28
CA VAL A 256 -23.53 17.81 54.51
C VAL A 256 -24.44 16.91 55.34
N ARG A 257 -24.38 15.57 55.17
CA ARG A 257 -25.13 14.62 56.01
C ARG A 257 -24.63 14.53 57.44
N LEU A 258 -23.40 14.98 57.70
CA LEU A 258 -22.81 15.10 59.02
C LEU A 258 -23.09 16.47 59.67
N ASP A 259 -24.06 17.22 59.13
CA ASP A 259 -24.45 18.57 59.56
C ASP A 259 -23.33 19.62 59.47
N GLU A 260 -22.32 19.40 58.62
CA GLU A 260 -21.32 20.44 58.37
C GLU A 260 -21.91 21.54 57.44
N ASP A 261 -21.53 22.77 57.72
CA ASP A 261 -21.90 23.92 56.88
C ASP A 261 -21.42 23.74 55.44
N SER A 262 -22.19 24.22 54.47
CA SER A 262 -21.94 24.02 53.04
C SER A 262 -20.54 24.43 52.62
N ASP A 263 -20.05 25.58 53.05
CA ASP A 263 -18.72 26.08 52.69
C ASP A 263 -17.61 25.20 53.30
N ARG A 264 -17.80 24.77 54.56
CA ARG A 264 -16.86 23.85 55.24
C ARG A 264 -16.92 22.46 54.58
N ALA A 265 -18.10 22.00 54.21
CA ALA A 265 -18.27 20.71 53.52
C ALA A 265 -17.52 20.69 52.16
N VAL A 266 -17.54 21.78 51.37
CA VAL A 266 -16.73 21.90 50.16
C VAL A 266 -15.24 21.82 50.42
N GLN A 267 -14.76 22.56 51.46
CA GLN A 267 -13.33 22.55 51.85
C GLN A 267 -12.88 21.14 52.27
N LEU A 268 -13.65 20.49 53.16
CA LEU A 268 -13.36 19.15 53.63
C LEU A 268 -13.43 18.11 52.50
N ALA A 269 -14.40 18.23 51.60
CA ALA A 269 -14.50 17.40 50.45
C ALA A 269 -13.27 17.55 49.55
N LEU A 270 -12.86 18.78 49.23
CA LEU A 270 -11.68 19.06 48.41
C LEU A 270 -10.38 18.54 49.09
N ILE A 271 -10.19 18.72 50.37
CA ILE A 271 -9.01 18.22 51.09
C ILE A 271 -8.97 16.69 51.08
N SER A 272 -10.12 16.03 51.27
CA SER A 272 -10.19 14.58 51.38
C SER A 272 -10.07 13.89 49.99
N VAL A 273 -10.74 14.41 48.99
CA VAL A 273 -10.79 13.81 47.62
C VAL A 273 -9.72 14.39 46.70
N GLY A 274 -9.35 15.67 46.89
CA GLY A 274 -8.42 16.37 46.02
C GLY A 274 -7.06 15.67 45.89
N LYS A 275 -6.51 15.09 46.95
CA LYS A 275 -5.25 14.33 46.91
C LYS A 275 -5.39 13.08 45.99
N VAL A 276 -6.51 12.42 46.08
CA VAL A 276 -6.77 11.20 45.29
C VAL A 276 -7.04 11.56 43.85
N VAL A 277 -7.82 12.62 43.59
CA VAL A 277 -8.06 13.16 42.25
C VAL A 277 -6.74 13.66 41.62
N ALA A 278 -5.87 14.30 42.36
CA ALA A 278 -4.56 14.72 41.85
C ALA A 278 -3.66 13.53 41.51
N ALA A 279 -3.63 12.51 42.34
CA ALA A 279 -2.87 11.30 42.03
C ALA A 279 -3.47 10.55 40.83
N SER A 280 -4.78 10.49 40.73
CA SER A 280 -5.53 9.95 39.58
C SER A 280 -5.17 10.68 38.28
N ALA A 281 -5.35 11.98 38.26
CA ALA A 281 -5.04 12.79 37.08
C ALA A 281 -3.55 12.69 36.68
N ALA A 282 -2.64 12.64 37.69
CA ALA A 282 -1.22 12.40 37.45
C ALA A 282 -0.99 11.01 36.84
N THR A 283 -1.64 9.96 37.37
CA THR A 283 -1.51 8.60 36.78
C THR A 283 -1.96 8.56 35.33
N VAL A 284 -3.14 9.07 35.06
CA VAL A 284 -3.70 9.11 33.71
C VAL A 284 -2.85 10.00 32.79
N GLY A 285 -2.50 11.20 33.23
CA GLY A 285 -1.70 12.15 32.47
C GLY A 285 -0.30 11.65 32.16
N ILE A 286 0.41 11.06 33.12
CA ILE A 286 1.76 10.50 32.92
C ILE A 286 1.69 9.26 32.01
N THR A 287 0.65 8.43 32.14
CA THR A 287 0.46 7.27 31.27
C THR A 287 0.26 7.70 29.82
N PHE A 288 -0.58 8.71 29.59
CA PHE A 288 -0.74 9.26 28.24
C PHE A 288 0.52 9.97 27.73
N LEU A 289 1.22 10.70 28.60
CA LEU A 289 2.49 11.32 28.21
C LEU A 289 3.54 10.26 27.83
N GLY A 290 3.52 9.10 28.46
CA GLY A 290 4.36 7.95 28.08
C GLY A 290 4.13 7.49 26.65
N MET A 291 2.90 7.60 26.13
CA MET A 291 2.61 7.34 24.70
C MET A 291 3.30 8.34 23.76
N GLY A 292 3.61 9.55 24.23
CA GLY A 292 4.31 10.56 23.43
C GLY A 292 5.71 10.12 22.97
N PHE A 293 6.29 9.11 23.60
CA PHE A 293 7.57 8.50 23.20
C PHE A 293 7.42 7.37 22.18
N ALA A 294 6.21 7.01 21.79
CA ALA A 294 5.95 6.05 20.72
C ALA A 294 6.43 6.62 19.39
N LYS A 295 6.84 5.74 18.48
CA LYS A 295 7.28 6.10 17.14
C LYS A 295 6.10 6.31 16.19
N LEU A 296 5.03 5.51 16.33
CA LEU A 296 3.83 5.67 15.53
C LEU A 296 3.07 6.94 15.90
N GLY A 297 2.77 7.76 14.88
CA GLY A 297 2.08 9.04 15.05
C GLY A 297 0.72 8.91 15.72
N VAL A 298 0.00 7.81 15.47
CA VAL A 298 -1.30 7.52 16.09
C VAL A 298 -1.21 7.47 17.61
N PHE A 299 -0.12 6.98 18.19
CA PHE A 299 0.06 6.93 19.65
C PHE A 299 0.70 8.20 20.20
N SER A 300 1.78 8.67 19.57
CA SER A 300 2.56 9.79 20.09
C SER A 300 1.75 11.07 20.17
N THR A 301 0.95 11.37 19.15
CA THR A 301 0.15 12.61 19.10
C THR A 301 -1.08 12.54 20.01
N VAL A 302 -1.78 11.40 20.01
CA VAL A 302 -2.94 11.15 20.88
C VAL A 302 -2.53 11.24 22.35
N GLY A 303 -1.39 10.64 22.71
CA GLY A 303 -0.91 10.62 24.08
C GLY A 303 -0.67 12.01 24.66
N VAL A 304 0.05 12.87 23.95
CA VAL A 304 0.34 14.23 24.37
C VAL A 304 -0.93 15.06 24.52
N ALA A 305 -1.83 15.00 23.51
CA ALA A 305 -3.08 15.74 23.54
C ALA A 305 -3.98 15.32 24.71
N LEU A 306 -4.10 14.01 24.98
CA LEU A 306 -4.88 13.49 26.10
C LEU A 306 -4.24 13.85 27.46
N ALA A 307 -2.91 13.83 27.58
CA ALA A 307 -2.23 14.24 28.80
C ALA A 307 -2.53 15.70 29.17
N ILE A 308 -2.47 16.59 28.16
CA ILE A 308 -2.83 18.01 28.33
C ILE A 308 -4.31 18.15 28.72
N ALA A 309 -5.19 17.46 28.01
CA ALA A 309 -6.63 17.48 28.27
C ALA A 309 -6.96 17.02 29.70
N MET A 310 -6.30 15.97 30.19
CA MET A 310 -6.46 15.48 31.56
C MET A 310 -5.94 16.48 32.59
N GLY A 311 -4.85 17.20 32.31
CA GLY A 311 -4.35 18.27 33.15
C GLY A 311 -5.37 19.43 33.31
N VAL A 312 -5.96 19.86 32.18
CA VAL A 312 -7.02 20.88 32.17
C VAL A 312 -8.28 20.40 32.90
N THR A 313 -8.69 19.15 32.67
CA THR A 313 -9.85 18.54 33.36
C THR A 313 -9.63 18.43 34.84
N PHE A 314 -8.43 18.07 35.31
CA PHE A 314 -8.05 18.09 36.71
C PHE A 314 -8.16 19.50 37.32
N LEU A 315 -7.61 20.50 36.63
CA LEU A 315 -7.70 21.90 37.09
C LEU A 315 -9.15 22.34 37.22
N ALA A 316 -10.00 22.00 36.28
CA ALA A 316 -11.44 22.30 36.33
C ALA A 316 -12.12 21.58 37.52
N ALA A 317 -11.79 20.33 37.76
CA ALA A 317 -12.35 19.55 38.85
C ALA A 317 -11.98 20.09 40.24
N VAL A 318 -10.75 20.62 40.41
CA VAL A 318 -10.30 21.14 41.72
C VAL A 318 -10.52 22.66 41.91
N THR A 319 -10.87 23.38 40.85
CA THR A 319 -11.09 24.84 40.93
C THR A 319 -12.51 25.24 40.51
N LEU A 320 -12.93 24.93 39.31
CA LEU A 320 -14.26 25.32 38.77
C LEU A 320 -15.38 24.62 39.54
N LEU A 321 -15.31 23.31 39.67
CA LEU A 321 -16.38 22.52 40.30
C LEU A 321 -16.59 22.91 41.77
N PRO A 322 -15.54 22.99 42.67
CA PRO A 322 -15.73 23.48 44.03
C PRO A 322 -16.30 24.89 44.09
N ALA A 323 -15.91 25.78 43.17
CA ALA A 323 -16.43 27.14 43.10
C ALA A 323 -17.92 27.15 42.72
N VAL A 324 -18.36 26.28 41.81
CA VAL A 324 -19.78 26.11 41.46
C VAL A 324 -20.58 25.53 42.61
N VAL A 325 -20.04 24.49 43.30
CA VAL A 325 -20.67 23.91 44.50
C VAL A 325 -20.78 24.92 45.61
N ALA A 326 -19.73 25.73 45.89
CA ALA A 326 -19.76 26.77 46.91
C ALA A 326 -20.77 27.91 46.60
N LEU A 327 -21.02 28.20 45.33
CA LEU A 327 -22.02 29.18 44.90
C LEU A 327 -23.45 28.66 45.09
N VAL A 328 -23.71 27.39 44.79
CA VAL A 328 -25.07 26.80 44.72
C VAL A 328 -25.44 26.08 46.03
N GLY A 329 -24.44 25.52 46.74
CA GLY A 329 -24.64 24.74 47.97
C GLY A 329 -25.34 25.47 49.12
N PRO A 330 -24.98 26.72 49.46
CA PRO A 330 -25.62 27.49 50.53
C PRO A 330 -27.10 27.76 50.27
N ARG A 331 -27.53 27.72 48.99
CA ARG A 331 -28.94 27.89 48.61
C ARG A 331 -29.80 26.62 48.79
N GLY A 332 -29.22 25.53 49.30
CA GLY A 332 -29.93 24.29 49.54
C GLY A 332 -30.32 23.52 48.25
N TRP A 333 -29.77 23.93 47.10
CA TRP A 333 -30.14 23.30 45.80
C TRP A 333 -29.36 22.00 45.54
N VAL A 334 -28.29 21.73 46.36
CA VAL A 334 -27.42 20.53 46.25
C VAL A 334 -27.63 19.62 47.47
N THR A 335 -28.87 19.33 47.77
CA THR A 335 -29.18 18.49 48.95
C THR A 335 -28.98 17.00 48.66
N PRO A 336 -28.35 16.25 49.61
CA PRO A 336 -28.16 14.83 49.46
C PRO A 336 -29.47 14.05 49.52
N ARG A 337 -29.74 13.24 48.52
CA ARG A 337 -30.89 12.32 48.51
C ARG A 337 -30.52 10.96 49.11
N ARG A 338 -31.57 10.16 49.49
CA ARG A 338 -31.39 8.82 50.03
C ARG A 338 -30.65 7.91 49.03
N GLU A 339 -29.64 7.22 49.52
CA GLU A 339 -28.90 6.20 48.71
C GLU A 339 -29.71 4.93 48.62
N LEU A 340 -30.15 4.62 47.42
CA LEU A 340 -30.92 3.37 47.16
C LEU A 340 -30.06 2.12 47.04
N THR A 341 -28.78 2.27 46.69
CA THR A 341 -27.90 1.16 46.35
C THR A 341 -27.02 0.66 47.53
N SER A 342 -26.95 1.39 48.65
CA SER A 342 -26.12 1.04 49.83
C SER A 342 -26.40 -0.36 50.38
N ARG A 343 -27.69 -0.74 50.47
CA ARG A 343 -28.07 -2.09 50.94
C ARG A 343 -27.64 -3.20 49.95
N PHE A 344 -27.71 -2.96 48.65
CA PHE A 344 -27.24 -3.89 47.63
C PHE A 344 -25.71 -4.11 47.76
N TRP A 345 -24.95 -3.03 47.80
CA TRP A 345 -23.50 -3.09 47.90
C TRP A 345 -23.00 -3.70 49.19
N ARG A 346 -23.68 -3.41 50.32
CA ARG A 346 -23.39 -4.06 51.61
C ARG A 346 -23.61 -5.59 51.51
N ARG A 347 -24.70 -6.03 50.91
CA ARG A 347 -24.95 -7.44 50.68
C ARG A 347 -23.91 -8.09 49.76
N ALA A 348 -23.53 -7.41 48.71
CA ALA A 348 -22.47 -7.85 47.82
C ALA A 348 -21.13 -8.02 48.53
N GLY A 349 -20.70 -7.03 49.33
CA GLY A 349 -19.48 -7.10 50.15
C GLY A 349 -19.49 -8.24 51.12
N ILE A 350 -20.59 -8.41 51.89
CA ILE A 350 -20.75 -9.52 52.80
C ILE A 350 -20.65 -10.86 52.08
N ARG A 351 -21.31 -11.01 50.94
CA ARG A 351 -21.28 -12.25 50.18
C ARG A 351 -19.88 -12.55 49.62
N THR A 352 -19.10 -11.53 49.27
CA THR A 352 -17.72 -11.69 48.74
C THR A 352 -16.78 -12.12 49.88
N VAL A 353 -16.90 -11.51 51.05
CA VAL A 353 -16.03 -11.84 52.22
C VAL A 353 -16.39 -13.19 52.85
N ARG A 354 -17.65 -13.67 52.78
CA ARG A 354 -18.05 -15.01 53.32
C ARG A 354 -17.39 -16.19 52.60
N LYS A 355 -17.21 -16.13 51.27
CA LYS A 355 -16.58 -17.18 50.46
C LYS A 355 -15.64 -16.60 49.41
N PRO A 356 -14.54 -15.95 49.84
CA PRO A 356 -13.74 -15.17 48.94
C PRO A 356 -13.05 -16.04 47.88
N GLY A 357 -12.55 -17.24 48.22
CA GLY A 357 -11.90 -18.13 47.28
C GLY A 357 -12.83 -18.58 46.12
N ARG A 358 -14.06 -19.00 46.44
CA ARG A 358 -15.04 -19.43 45.39
C ARG A 358 -15.39 -18.27 44.46
N ARG A 359 -15.55 -17.05 45.00
CA ARG A 359 -15.87 -15.87 44.19
C ARG A 359 -14.73 -15.41 43.37
N LEU A 360 -13.50 -15.48 43.90
CA LEU A 360 -12.30 -15.18 43.14
C LEU A 360 -12.18 -16.17 41.95
N VAL A 361 -12.28 -17.47 42.20
CA VAL A 361 -12.21 -18.49 41.14
C VAL A 361 -13.28 -18.27 40.08
N ALA A 362 -14.54 -18.01 40.47
CA ALA A 362 -15.60 -17.76 39.53
C ALA A 362 -15.33 -16.50 38.66
N SER A 363 -14.86 -15.39 39.29
CA SER A 363 -14.52 -14.18 38.52
C SER A 363 -13.31 -14.40 37.61
N LEU A 364 -12.28 -15.12 38.09
CA LEU A 364 -11.09 -15.43 37.28
C LEU A 364 -11.40 -16.37 36.13
N VAL A 365 -12.32 -17.33 36.30
CA VAL A 365 -12.76 -18.20 35.20
C VAL A 365 -13.48 -17.40 34.12
N ILE A 366 -14.38 -16.49 34.51
CA ILE A 366 -15.10 -15.65 33.54
C ILE A 366 -14.10 -14.72 32.81
N LEU A 367 -13.28 -14.00 33.56
CA LEU A 367 -12.29 -13.08 32.99
C LEU A 367 -11.24 -13.84 32.16
N GLY A 368 -10.79 -15.00 32.63
CA GLY A 368 -9.84 -15.84 31.92
C GLY A 368 -10.41 -16.41 30.63
N ALA A 369 -11.68 -16.84 30.61
CA ALA A 369 -12.34 -17.27 29.40
C ALA A 369 -12.47 -16.15 28.36
N LEU A 370 -12.87 -14.95 28.81
CA LEU A 370 -12.91 -13.78 27.91
C LEU A 370 -11.51 -13.38 27.44
N ALA A 371 -10.52 -13.39 28.34
CA ALA A 371 -9.13 -13.09 28.00
C ALA A 371 -8.53 -14.12 27.01
N ALA A 372 -8.94 -15.40 27.11
CA ALA A 372 -8.51 -16.42 26.16
C ALA A 372 -9.02 -16.14 24.74
N CYS A 373 -10.17 -15.50 24.56
CA CYS A 373 -10.66 -15.09 23.25
C CYS A 373 -9.74 -14.08 22.55
N THR A 374 -8.91 -13.35 23.31
CA THR A 374 -7.93 -12.42 22.73
C THR A 374 -6.87 -13.14 21.88
N SER A 375 -6.53 -14.40 22.19
CA SER A 375 -5.59 -15.19 21.36
C SER A 375 -6.15 -15.55 19.97
N LEU A 376 -7.46 -15.38 19.77
CA LEU A 376 -8.12 -15.64 18.49
C LEU A 376 -8.28 -14.37 17.63
N VAL A 377 -7.71 -13.25 18.08
CA VAL A 377 -7.82 -11.98 17.36
C VAL A 377 -7.20 -12.09 15.96
N ARG A 378 -7.92 -11.59 14.99
CA ARG A 378 -7.43 -11.33 13.63
C ARG A 378 -7.42 -9.84 13.43
N PHE A 379 -6.25 -9.33 13.08
CA PHE A 379 -6.09 -7.89 12.88
C PHE A 379 -6.42 -7.50 11.46
N ASN A 380 -7.25 -6.48 11.34
CA ASN A 380 -7.49 -5.79 10.09
C ASN A 380 -6.49 -4.64 9.94
N TYR A 381 -5.75 -4.63 8.83
CA TYR A 381 -4.85 -3.55 8.41
C TYR A 381 -5.40 -2.78 7.21
N ASP A 382 -6.61 -3.12 6.74
CA ASP A 382 -7.26 -2.48 5.60
C ASP A 382 -8.13 -1.32 6.07
N ASP A 383 -7.59 -0.11 6.03
CA ASP A 383 -8.29 1.11 6.44
C ASP A 383 -9.55 1.40 5.60
N ARG A 384 -9.64 0.85 4.38
CA ARG A 384 -10.83 0.97 3.52
C ARG A 384 -12.08 0.39 4.21
N LYS A 385 -11.89 -0.70 4.96
CA LYS A 385 -12.98 -1.34 5.72
C LYS A 385 -13.43 -0.54 6.95
N ALA A 386 -12.72 0.52 7.29
CA ALA A 386 -13.09 1.42 8.39
C ALA A 386 -14.11 2.47 7.96
N LEU A 387 -14.23 2.73 6.65
CA LEU A 387 -15.18 3.68 6.08
C LEU A 387 -16.55 3.03 5.77
N PRO A 388 -17.64 3.82 5.77
CA PRO A 388 -18.93 3.35 5.28
C PRO A 388 -18.85 2.91 3.80
N ALA A 389 -19.62 1.88 3.45
CA ALA A 389 -19.71 1.41 2.07
C ALA A 389 -20.31 2.45 1.10
N SER A 390 -20.96 3.49 1.63
CA SER A 390 -21.57 4.60 0.88
C SER A 390 -20.61 5.71 0.51
N ASP A 391 -19.44 5.76 1.13
CA ASP A 391 -18.46 6.83 0.89
C ASP A 391 -17.78 6.65 -0.47
N GLU A 392 -17.35 7.75 -1.09
CA GLU A 392 -16.94 7.78 -2.50
C GLU A 392 -15.78 6.83 -2.79
N SER A 393 -14.77 6.83 -1.93
CA SER A 393 -13.63 5.92 -2.06
C SER A 393 -14.02 4.46 -1.91
N SER A 394 -14.96 4.13 -0.99
CA SER A 394 -15.46 2.77 -0.78
C SER A 394 -16.23 2.26 -2.00
N VAL A 395 -17.10 3.10 -2.59
CA VAL A 395 -17.81 2.80 -3.84
C VAL A 395 -16.80 2.60 -4.97
N GLY A 396 -15.80 3.48 -5.06
CA GLY A 396 -14.72 3.39 -6.04
C GLY A 396 -13.90 2.10 -5.92
N TYR A 397 -13.52 1.70 -4.70
CA TYR A 397 -12.83 0.41 -4.49
C TYR A 397 -13.72 -0.78 -4.84
N ALA A 398 -15.01 -0.75 -4.48
CA ALA A 398 -15.94 -1.82 -4.85
C ALA A 398 -16.16 -1.91 -6.37
N ALA A 399 -16.09 -0.81 -7.08
CA ALA A 399 -16.12 -0.79 -8.54
C ALA A 399 -14.79 -1.30 -9.12
N LEU A 400 -13.66 -0.88 -8.54
CA LEU A 400 -12.33 -1.32 -8.93
C LEU A 400 -12.17 -2.84 -8.77
N ASP A 401 -12.61 -3.40 -7.64
CA ASP A 401 -12.52 -4.84 -7.34
C ASP A 401 -13.37 -5.71 -8.28
N ARG A 402 -14.36 -5.13 -8.99
CA ARG A 402 -15.17 -5.84 -9.99
C ARG A 402 -14.45 -6.00 -11.33
N HIS A 403 -13.63 -5.04 -11.73
CA HIS A 403 -13.01 -4.98 -13.06
C HIS A 403 -11.52 -5.26 -13.03
N PHE A 404 -10.87 -5.02 -11.88
CA PHE A 404 -9.44 -5.23 -11.66
C PHE A 404 -9.24 -6.09 -10.42
N SER A 405 -8.25 -6.96 -10.42
CA SER A 405 -7.87 -7.61 -9.17
C SER A 405 -7.19 -6.58 -8.24
N VAL A 406 -7.54 -6.58 -6.95
CA VAL A 406 -6.92 -5.71 -5.92
C VAL A 406 -5.39 -5.78 -5.99
N ASN A 407 -4.89 -6.92 -6.37
CA ASN A 407 -3.46 -7.22 -6.45
C ASN A 407 -2.78 -6.54 -7.64
N GLN A 408 -3.54 -6.10 -8.66
CA GLN A 408 -2.99 -5.39 -9.83
C GLN A 408 -2.90 -3.88 -9.57
N THR A 409 -3.77 -3.35 -8.73
CA THR A 409 -3.91 -1.91 -8.49
C THR A 409 -3.02 -1.38 -7.38
N ILE A 410 -2.50 -2.26 -6.49
CA ILE A 410 -1.64 -1.90 -5.37
C ILE A 410 -0.34 -2.71 -5.43
N PRO A 411 0.57 -2.39 -6.35
CA PRO A 411 1.83 -3.11 -6.50
C PRO A 411 2.81 -2.78 -5.36
N GLN A 412 3.73 -3.70 -5.15
CA GLN A 412 4.95 -3.43 -4.38
C GLN A 412 6.03 -2.98 -5.35
N TYR A 413 6.89 -2.09 -4.91
CA TYR A 413 8.02 -1.58 -5.69
C TYR A 413 9.32 -2.10 -5.09
N LEU A 414 10.00 -3.01 -5.80
CA LEU A 414 11.38 -3.34 -5.47
C LEU A 414 12.27 -2.23 -6.04
N PHE A 415 12.92 -1.49 -5.17
CA PHE A 415 13.74 -0.33 -5.51
C PHE A 415 15.22 -0.63 -5.26
N ILE A 416 16.00 -0.43 -6.29
CA ILE A 416 17.42 -0.76 -6.34
C ILE A 416 18.18 0.54 -6.67
N GLN A 417 19.10 0.94 -5.81
CA GLN A 417 19.96 2.09 -6.01
C GLN A 417 21.41 1.62 -6.06
N SER A 418 22.15 1.99 -7.10
CA SER A 418 23.55 1.61 -7.30
C SER A 418 24.42 2.87 -7.46
N PRO A 419 25.65 2.85 -6.95
CA PRO A 419 26.64 3.85 -7.32
C PRO A 419 27.04 3.76 -8.80
N ASP A 420 26.85 2.59 -9.43
CA ASP A 420 27.19 2.32 -10.82
C ASP A 420 25.95 2.48 -11.73
N ASP A 421 26.16 2.79 -13.02
CA ASP A 421 25.09 2.89 -14.02
C ASP A 421 24.45 1.53 -14.28
N LEU A 422 23.16 1.44 -14.04
CA LEU A 422 22.35 0.20 -14.18
C LEU A 422 21.85 -0.04 -15.62
N ARG A 423 22.13 0.87 -16.57
CA ARG A 423 21.77 0.73 -17.98
C ARG A 423 22.75 -0.12 -18.78
N THR A 424 23.77 -0.64 -18.16
CA THR A 424 24.75 -1.50 -18.83
C THR A 424 24.17 -2.89 -19.10
N PRO A 425 24.53 -3.57 -20.19
CA PRO A 425 24.05 -4.93 -20.49
C PRO A 425 24.28 -5.92 -19.35
N ARG A 426 25.42 -5.81 -18.66
CA ARG A 426 25.74 -6.66 -17.49
C ARG A 426 24.81 -6.37 -16.32
N ALA A 427 24.58 -5.10 -15.97
CA ALA A 427 23.68 -4.75 -14.88
C ALA A 427 22.24 -5.18 -15.18
N LEU A 428 21.78 -5.04 -16.44
CA LEU A 428 20.47 -5.48 -16.87
C LEU A 428 20.33 -7.01 -16.80
N ALA A 429 21.37 -7.77 -17.11
CA ALA A 429 21.37 -9.22 -16.96
C ALA A 429 21.27 -9.65 -15.48
N ASP A 430 22.05 -8.99 -14.60
CA ASP A 430 22.02 -9.24 -13.16
C ASP A 430 20.67 -8.82 -12.54
N LEU A 431 20.09 -7.73 -13.01
CA LEU A 431 18.73 -7.28 -12.64
C LEU A 431 17.66 -8.30 -13.06
N GLU A 432 17.80 -8.88 -14.28
CA GLU A 432 16.89 -9.94 -14.74
C GLU A 432 17.01 -11.19 -13.86
N GLN A 433 18.22 -11.62 -13.53
CA GLN A 433 18.44 -12.78 -12.64
C GLN A 433 17.82 -12.52 -11.26
N MET A 434 17.98 -11.32 -10.70
CA MET A 434 17.34 -10.93 -9.44
C MET A 434 15.82 -10.97 -9.56
N ALA A 435 15.26 -10.36 -10.60
CA ALA A 435 13.82 -10.32 -10.85
C ALA A 435 13.24 -11.73 -11.04
N GLN A 436 13.96 -12.61 -11.72
CA GLN A 436 13.58 -14.00 -11.91
C GLN A 436 13.50 -14.74 -10.56
N ARG A 437 14.51 -14.60 -9.68
CA ARG A 437 14.48 -15.21 -8.34
C ARG A 437 13.31 -14.70 -7.51
N VAL A 438 13.03 -13.39 -7.57
CA VAL A 438 11.90 -12.78 -6.87
C VAL A 438 10.57 -13.32 -7.45
N SER A 439 10.45 -13.49 -8.77
CA SER A 439 9.23 -14.00 -9.40
C SER A 439 8.88 -15.44 -9.01
N GLN A 440 9.86 -16.22 -8.54
CA GLN A 440 9.69 -17.61 -8.09
C GLN A 440 9.22 -17.71 -6.62
N LEU A 441 9.15 -16.59 -5.88
CA LEU A 441 8.64 -16.60 -4.51
C LEU A 441 7.16 -16.99 -4.46
N PRO A 442 6.75 -17.79 -3.47
CA PRO A 442 5.35 -18.14 -3.29
C PRO A 442 4.47 -16.91 -3.15
N GLY A 443 3.37 -16.87 -3.88
CA GLY A 443 2.41 -15.77 -3.84
C GLY A 443 2.78 -14.55 -4.68
N ILE A 444 3.90 -14.54 -5.39
CA ILE A 444 4.18 -13.54 -6.43
C ILE A 444 3.45 -13.96 -7.71
N ALA A 445 2.67 -13.04 -8.28
CA ALA A 445 1.97 -13.25 -9.55
C ALA A 445 2.84 -12.84 -10.74
N LYS A 446 3.38 -11.61 -10.69
CA LYS A 446 4.21 -11.05 -11.76
C LYS A 446 5.25 -10.08 -11.17
N VAL A 447 6.40 -10.05 -11.81
CA VAL A 447 7.45 -9.04 -11.55
C VAL A 447 7.67 -8.31 -12.86
N ARG A 448 7.30 -7.03 -12.91
CA ARG A 448 7.44 -6.18 -14.11
C ARG A 448 8.57 -5.19 -13.92
N GLY A 449 9.37 -5.00 -14.94
CA GLY A 449 10.49 -4.06 -14.93
C GLY A 449 11.05 -3.90 -16.33
N ILE A 450 12.15 -3.20 -16.46
CA ILE A 450 12.77 -2.93 -17.75
C ILE A 450 13.14 -4.21 -18.50
N THR A 451 13.54 -5.24 -17.76
CA THR A 451 13.92 -6.56 -18.32
C THR A 451 12.72 -7.49 -18.51
N ARG A 452 11.58 -7.17 -17.88
CA ARG A 452 10.35 -7.97 -17.83
C ARG A 452 9.10 -7.08 -17.94
N PRO A 453 8.88 -6.38 -19.06
CA PRO A 453 7.78 -5.41 -19.18
C PRO A 453 6.40 -6.02 -18.99
N THR A 454 6.19 -7.26 -19.44
CA THR A 454 4.94 -8.02 -19.33
C THR A 454 4.85 -8.88 -18.07
N GLY A 455 5.95 -8.97 -17.28
CA GLY A 455 6.10 -9.88 -16.15
C GLY A 455 6.90 -11.15 -16.47
N GLU A 456 7.18 -11.41 -17.73
CA GLU A 456 8.06 -12.46 -18.20
C GLU A 456 9.31 -11.84 -18.81
N SER A 457 10.45 -12.53 -18.70
CA SER A 457 11.68 -12.03 -19.31
C SER A 457 11.49 -11.91 -20.80
N LEU A 458 12.01 -10.84 -21.38
CA LEU A 458 12.01 -10.65 -22.82
C LEU A 458 12.72 -11.86 -23.48
N GLU A 459 11.96 -12.77 -24.05
CA GLU A 459 12.47 -13.98 -24.66
C GLU A 459 13.46 -13.65 -25.79
N GLN A 460 13.17 -12.58 -26.49
CA GLN A 460 13.99 -12.03 -27.56
C GLN A 460 15.32 -11.43 -27.07
N ALA A 461 15.40 -11.04 -25.79
CA ALA A 461 16.62 -10.53 -25.18
C ALA A 461 17.50 -11.65 -24.60
N ARG A 462 17.02 -12.90 -24.61
CA ARG A 462 17.86 -14.03 -24.25
C ARG A 462 18.88 -14.26 -25.34
N ALA A 463 20.15 -14.11 -25.03
CA ALA A 463 21.23 -14.39 -25.99
C ALA A 463 21.13 -15.81 -26.59
N THR A 464 20.64 -16.77 -25.82
CA THR A 464 20.37 -18.13 -26.26
C THR A 464 19.25 -18.21 -27.31
N TYR A 465 18.19 -17.45 -27.15
CA TYR A 465 17.09 -17.41 -28.12
C TYR A 465 17.55 -16.71 -29.41
N GLN A 466 18.17 -15.54 -29.28
CA GLN A 466 18.67 -14.79 -30.45
C GLN A 466 19.76 -15.56 -31.20
N ALA A 467 20.70 -16.14 -30.47
CA ALA A 467 21.74 -16.95 -31.06
C ALA A 467 21.19 -18.23 -31.71
N GLY A 468 20.23 -18.91 -31.05
CA GLY A 468 19.59 -20.10 -31.57
C GLY A 468 18.73 -19.85 -32.80
N GLU A 469 17.84 -18.85 -32.71
CA GLU A 469 16.88 -18.51 -33.77
C GLU A 469 17.59 -17.93 -34.99
N VAL A 470 18.46 -16.93 -34.79
CA VAL A 470 19.19 -16.32 -35.90
C VAL A 470 20.26 -17.28 -36.43
N GLY A 471 20.95 -18.00 -35.55
CA GLY A 471 21.91 -19.01 -35.93
C GLY A 471 21.25 -20.16 -36.72
N GLY A 472 20.10 -20.63 -36.28
CA GLY A 472 19.31 -21.63 -36.99
C GLY A 472 18.86 -21.17 -38.37
N GLN A 473 18.25 -19.99 -38.44
CA GLN A 473 17.79 -19.41 -39.72
C GLN A 473 18.91 -19.14 -40.70
N LEU A 474 20.08 -18.68 -40.20
CA LEU A 474 21.28 -18.51 -41.03
C LEU A 474 21.88 -19.85 -41.46
N GLY A 475 21.79 -20.88 -40.59
CA GLY A 475 22.18 -22.24 -40.88
C GLY A 475 21.32 -22.83 -41.98
N ASP A 476 20.02 -22.75 -41.86
CA ASP A 476 19.05 -23.19 -42.83
C ASP A 476 19.22 -22.49 -44.17
N ALA A 477 19.46 -21.18 -44.16
CA ALA A 477 19.75 -20.39 -45.35
C ALA A 477 21.09 -20.80 -45.98
N SER A 478 22.14 -21.05 -45.21
CA SER A 478 23.43 -21.55 -45.67
C SER A 478 23.29 -22.96 -46.26
N ASP A 479 22.55 -23.85 -45.59
CA ASP A 479 22.32 -25.22 -46.06
C ASP A 479 21.49 -25.25 -47.38
N LEU A 480 20.49 -24.37 -47.47
CA LEU A 480 19.73 -24.21 -48.68
C LEU A 480 20.60 -23.75 -49.88
N ILE A 481 21.52 -22.80 -49.61
CA ILE A 481 22.49 -22.34 -50.60
C ILE A 481 23.50 -23.45 -50.92
N ASN A 482 23.96 -24.19 -49.92
CA ASN A 482 24.89 -25.29 -50.10
C ASN A 482 24.28 -26.49 -50.83
N GLN A 483 23.04 -26.85 -50.52
CA GLN A 483 22.28 -27.88 -51.26
C GLN A 483 22.13 -27.53 -52.73
N ARG A 484 22.00 -26.25 -53.04
CA ARG A 484 21.91 -25.77 -54.44
C ARG A 484 23.26 -25.49 -55.09
N ASN A 485 24.36 -25.75 -54.38
CA ASN A 485 25.70 -25.49 -54.88
C ASN A 485 25.98 -26.24 -56.20
N ASN A 486 25.40 -27.45 -56.35
CA ASN A 486 25.47 -28.19 -57.61
C ASN A 486 24.68 -27.49 -58.73
N ASP A 487 23.54 -26.88 -58.41
CA ASP A 487 22.76 -26.13 -59.38
C ASP A 487 23.43 -24.81 -59.76
N LEU A 488 24.04 -24.13 -58.78
CA LEU A 488 24.90 -22.96 -59.01
C LEU A 488 26.13 -23.32 -59.87
N THR A 489 26.76 -24.47 -59.61
CA THR A 489 27.89 -24.96 -60.41
C THR A 489 27.47 -25.30 -61.84
N ARG A 490 26.29 -25.90 -61.99
CA ARG A 490 25.70 -26.20 -63.29
C ARG A 490 25.32 -24.89 -64.00
N LEU A 491 24.78 -23.91 -63.32
CA LEU A 491 24.43 -22.63 -63.90
C LEU A 491 25.68 -21.88 -64.38
N SER A 492 26.75 -21.82 -63.56
CA SER A 492 28.04 -21.20 -63.95
C SER A 492 28.69 -21.94 -65.10
N SER A 493 28.75 -23.28 -65.06
CA SER A 493 29.29 -24.08 -66.10
C SER A 493 28.44 -24.03 -67.42
N GLY A 494 27.12 -23.99 -67.26
CA GLY A 494 26.20 -23.80 -68.36
C GLY A 494 26.30 -22.40 -69.00
N ALA A 495 26.43 -21.35 -68.20
CA ALA A 495 26.69 -20.00 -68.70
C ALA A 495 28.06 -19.89 -69.37
N GLY A 496 29.07 -20.52 -68.81
CA GLY A 496 30.40 -20.59 -69.44
C GLY A 496 30.41 -21.42 -70.76
N GLN A 497 29.68 -22.52 -70.83
CA GLN A 497 29.49 -23.29 -72.11
C GLN A 497 28.67 -22.49 -73.11
N LEU A 498 27.67 -21.70 -72.65
CA LEU A 498 26.94 -20.77 -73.52
C LEU A 498 27.81 -19.73 -74.15
N ALA A 499 28.77 -19.22 -73.35
CA ALA A 499 29.73 -18.19 -73.80
C ALA A 499 30.76 -18.75 -74.75
N THR A 500 31.05 -20.10 -74.71
CA THR A 500 32.13 -20.71 -75.45
C THR A 500 31.60 -21.41 -76.71
N SER A 501 30.32 -21.79 -76.77
CA SER A 501 29.79 -22.50 -77.97
C SER A 501 28.52 -21.86 -78.45
N LEU A 502 28.65 -20.94 -79.44
CA LEU A 502 27.58 -20.29 -80.20
C LEU A 502 26.87 -21.25 -81.14
N GLY A 503 27.37 -22.46 -81.26
CA GLY A 503 26.78 -23.52 -82.14
C GLY A 503 25.63 -24.31 -81.57
N ASP A 504 25.55 -24.45 -80.22
CA ASP A 504 24.58 -25.30 -79.49
C ASP A 504 23.59 -24.57 -78.68
N ALA A 505 23.36 -23.28 -78.99
CA ALA A 505 22.48 -22.36 -78.18
C ALA A 505 21.08 -22.92 -77.89
N ARG A 506 20.65 -23.87 -78.76
CA ARG A 506 19.32 -24.48 -78.61
C ARG A 506 19.14 -25.36 -77.35
N GLY A 507 20.16 -26.12 -76.94
CA GLY A 507 20.13 -27.01 -75.80
C GLY A 507 20.26 -26.24 -74.51
N GLN A 508 21.02 -25.19 -74.50
CA GLN A 508 21.33 -24.38 -73.34
C GLN A 508 20.17 -23.47 -72.93
N ILE A 509 19.43 -22.89 -73.89
CA ILE A 509 18.22 -22.15 -73.63
C ILE A 509 17.15 -23.04 -72.99
N THR A 510 17.04 -24.33 -73.46
CA THR A 510 16.05 -25.28 -72.89
C THR A 510 16.38 -25.65 -71.46
N LYS A 511 17.65 -25.67 -71.08
CA LYS A 511 18.13 -25.94 -69.72
C LYS A 511 17.91 -24.76 -68.78
N ALA A 512 18.15 -23.56 -69.28
CA ALA A 512 17.85 -22.33 -68.53
C ALA A 512 16.33 -22.16 -68.27
N ILE A 513 15.53 -22.66 -69.18
CA ILE A 513 14.05 -22.69 -69.01
C ILE A 513 13.66 -23.71 -67.93
N SER A 514 14.33 -24.83 -67.80
CA SER A 514 14.06 -25.82 -66.75
C SER A 514 14.41 -25.27 -65.32
N ASP A 515 15.51 -24.50 -65.25
CA ASP A 515 15.93 -23.90 -63.97
C ASP A 515 15.02 -22.72 -63.57
N ILE A 516 14.48 -21.95 -64.52
CA ILE A 516 13.45 -20.94 -64.28
C ILE A 516 12.11 -21.58 -63.87
N SER A 517 11.73 -22.78 -64.46
CA SER A 517 10.52 -23.44 -63.98
C SER A 517 10.68 -23.95 -62.53
N GLY A 518 11.88 -24.35 -62.08
CA GLY A 518 12.15 -24.69 -60.71
C GLY A 518 12.00 -23.45 -59.74
N LEU A 519 12.32 -22.27 -60.25
CA LEU A 519 12.08 -21.03 -59.53
C LEU A 519 10.60 -20.67 -59.47
N VAL A 520 9.88 -20.92 -60.54
CA VAL A 520 8.40 -20.73 -60.61
C VAL A 520 7.69 -21.75 -59.74
N ASP A 521 8.20 -22.99 -59.65
CA ASP A 521 7.68 -24.05 -58.78
C ASP A 521 7.96 -23.76 -57.29
N ALA A 522 9.11 -23.15 -56.96
CA ALA A 522 9.40 -22.70 -55.63
C ALA A 522 8.53 -21.49 -55.22
N LEU A 523 8.22 -20.59 -56.13
CA LEU A 523 7.26 -19.50 -55.95
C LEU A 523 5.80 -19.99 -55.88
N ALA A 524 5.44 -21.00 -56.63
CA ALA A 524 4.15 -21.68 -56.53
C ALA A 524 3.98 -22.39 -55.19
N TYR A 525 5.04 -22.97 -54.65
CA TYR A 525 5.06 -23.55 -53.30
C TYR A 525 4.90 -22.48 -52.22
N LEU A 526 5.54 -21.31 -52.37
CA LEU A 526 5.30 -20.16 -51.50
C LEU A 526 3.87 -19.61 -51.64
N GLN A 527 3.32 -19.64 -52.86
CA GLN A 527 1.94 -19.25 -53.11
C GLN A 527 0.93 -20.25 -52.53
N ASP A 528 1.23 -21.55 -52.58
CA ASP A 528 0.39 -22.60 -51.96
C ASP A 528 0.49 -22.56 -50.41
N ALA A 529 1.67 -22.22 -49.87
CA ALA A 529 1.87 -22.01 -48.43
C ALA A 529 1.20 -20.72 -47.91
N PHE A 530 1.02 -19.70 -48.76
CA PHE A 530 0.42 -18.40 -48.36
C PHE A 530 -0.85 -18.02 -49.11
N GLY A 531 -1.24 -18.78 -50.16
CA GLY A 531 -2.25 -18.37 -51.15
C GLY A 531 -3.60 -19.08 -51.12
N GLY A 532 -3.87 -19.91 -50.12
CA GLY A 532 -5.19 -20.56 -49.92
C GLY A 532 -6.27 -19.57 -49.49
N GLY A 533 -6.49 -18.50 -50.24
CA GLY A 533 -7.58 -17.56 -50.04
C GLY A 533 -8.92 -18.21 -50.34
N ASN A 534 -9.74 -18.41 -49.33
CA ASN A 534 -11.17 -18.35 -49.17
C ASN A 534 -11.83 -19.36 -48.20
N GLN A 535 -11.08 -20.15 -47.44
CA GLN A 535 -11.70 -21.07 -46.45
C GLN A 535 -11.13 -21.05 -45.05
N THR A 536 -10.29 -20.10 -44.65
CA THR A 536 -9.69 -20.03 -43.29
C THR A 536 -9.88 -18.70 -42.58
N LEU A 537 -11.02 -18.03 -42.81
CA LEU A 537 -11.47 -16.93 -41.92
C LEU A 537 -11.98 -17.42 -40.55
N GLY A 538 -11.94 -18.74 -40.27
CA GLY A 538 -12.35 -19.39 -39.02
C GLY A 538 -11.21 -19.74 -38.07
N GLN A 539 -9.93 -19.51 -38.40
CA GLN A 539 -8.75 -19.79 -37.55
C GLN A 539 -7.89 -18.56 -37.32
N LEU A 540 -8.56 -17.42 -37.15
CA LEU A 540 -7.90 -16.12 -36.84
C LEU A 540 -7.18 -16.07 -35.48
N ASP A 541 -7.40 -17.02 -34.60
CA ASP A 541 -6.75 -17.07 -33.28
C ASP A 541 -5.28 -17.56 -33.36
N SER A 542 -4.96 -18.33 -34.38
CA SER A 542 -3.58 -18.80 -34.64
C SER A 542 -2.78 -17.78 -35.45
N SER A 543 -3.45 -17.02 -36.32
CA SER A 543 -2.82 -15.96 -37.11
C SER A 543 -2.56 -14.69 -36.31
N ALA A 544 -3.39 -14.39 -35.31
CA ALA A 544 -3.13 -13.29 -34.36
C ALA A 544 -1.86 -13.56 -33.53
N LYS A 545 -1.63 -14.81 -33.13
CA LYS A 545 -0.36 -15.19 -32.44
C LYS A 545 0.83 -15.13 -33.41
N LEU A 546 0.63 -15.55 -34.66
CA LEU A 546 1.69 -15.45 -35.66
C LEU A 546 2.00 -13.99 -36.02
N VAL A 547 0.98 -13.14 -36.10
CA VAL A 547 1.12 -11.68 -36.33
C VAL A 547 1.75 -11.00 -35.09
N THR A 548 1.40 -11.45 -33.88
CA THR A 548 2.04 -10.96 -32.66
C THR A 548 3.50 -11.39 -32.54
N ASN A 549 3.82 -12.62 -32.96
CA ASN A 549 5.18 -13.14 -33.03
C ASN A 549 5.97 -12.51 -34.19
N MET A 550 5.34 -12.26 -35.33
CA MET A 550 5.94 -11.50 -36.46
C MET A 550 6.10 -10.02 -36.13
N ARG A 551 5.21 -9.44 -35.34
CA ARG A 551 5.32 -8.06 -34.86
C ARG A 551 6.42 -7.94 -33.79
N ALA A 552 6.51 -8.88 -32.83
CA ALA A 552 7.60 -8.98 -31.89
C ALA A 552 8.95 -9.25 -32.59
N LEU A 553 8.95 -10.06 -33.64
CA LEU A 553 10.11 -10.25 -34.53
C LEU A 553 10.37 -9.00 -35.38
N GLY A 554 9.30 -8.31 -35.84
CA GLY A 554 9.37 -7.04 -36.57
C GLY A 554 9.88 -5.93 -35.69
N ASP A 555 9.43 -5.85 -34.43
CA ASP A 555 9.88 -4.84 -33.45
C ASP A 555 11.30 -5.16 -32.95
N ALA A 556 11.66 -6.45 -32.74
CA ALA A 556 13.03 -6.85 -32.42
C ALA A 556 13.98 -6.69 -33.63
N LEU A 557 13.47 -6.92 -34.85
CA LEU A 557 14.17 -6.61 -36.10
C LEU A 557 14.17 -5.12 -36.36
N GLN A 558 13.16 -4.34 -35.93
CA GLN A 558 13.13 -2.88 -36.04
C GLN A 558 14.21 -2.26 -35.15
N VAL A 559 14.33 -2.73 -33.93
CA VAL A 559 15.38 -2.29 -33.03
C VAL A 559 16.78 -2.66 -33.58
N ASN A 560 16.90 -3.82 -34.23
CA ASN A 560 18.17 -4.29 -34.78
C ASN A 560 18.40 -3.90 -36.24
N PHE A 561 17.39 -3.77 -37.09
CA PHE A 561 17.50 -3.51 -38.51
C PHE A 561 17.21 -2.07 -38.92
N ALA A 562 16.45 -1.29 -38.14
CA ALA A 562 16.31 0.16 -38.43
C ALA A 562 17.64 0.90 -38.22
N SER A 563 18.42 0.49 -37.21
CA SER A 563 19.80 0.93 -37.06
C SER A 563 20.74 0.30 -38.11
N LEU A 564 20.49 -0.96 -38.51
CA LEU A 564 21.21 -1.67 -39.56
C LEU A 564 21.04 -1.05 -40.96
N THR A 565 19.89 -0.43 -41.25
CA THR A 565 19.61 0.11 -42.58
C THR A 565 19.96 1.58 -42.74
N ASN A 566 19.95 2.37 -41.62
CA ASN A 566 20.29 3.78 -41.69
C ASN A 566 21.75 4.07 -41.49
N ASP A 567 22.52 3.22 -40.75
CA ASP A 567 23.92 3.56 -40.52
C ASP A 567 24.92 2.41 -40.64
N PHE A 568 24.56 1.16 -40.51
CA PHE A 568 25.52 0.03 -40.42
C PHE A 568 26.74 0.31 -39.52
N ALA A 569 26.62 1.34 -38.69
CA ALA A 569 27.72 1.84 -37.84
C ALA A 569 28.18 0.77 -36.83
N TRP A 570 27.35 -0.19 -36.55
CA TRP A 570 27.71 -1.31 -35.68
C TRP A 570 28.69 -2.30 -36.32
N ILE A 571 28.72 -2.40 -37.65
CA ILE A 571 29.68 -3.28 -38.34
C ILE A 571 31.10 -2.77 -38.17
N ASP A 572 31.27 -1.47 -38.25
CA ASP A 572 32.58 -0.85 -38.16
C ASP A 572 33.30 -1.13 -36.83
N PRO A 573 32.64 -0.93 -35.64
CA PRO A 573 33.23 -1.34 -34.35
C PRO A 573 33.36 -2.86 -34.18
N VAL A 574 32.51 -3.67 -34.78
CA VAL A 574 32.64 -5.15 -34.72
C VAL A 574 33.83 -5.61 -35.56
N VAL A 575 33.97 -5.11 -36.77
CA VAL A 575 35.14 -5.38 -37.63
C VAL A 575 36.41 -4.94 -36.91
N LEU A 576 36.44 -3.72 -36.38
CA LEU A 576 37.58 -3.20 -35.61
C LEU A 576 37.89 -4.08 -34.38
N ALA A 577 36.89 -4.51 -33.64
CA ALA A 577 37.04 -5.37 -32.45
C ALA A 577 37.58 -6.77 -32.81
N LEU A 578 37.15 -7.33 -33.94
CA LEU A 578 37.63 -8.62 -34.42
C LEU A 578 39.05 -8.51 -34.97
N ASP A 579 39.37 -7.45 -35.70
CA ASP A 579 40.70 -7.20 -36.26
C ASP A 579 41.72 -6.89 -35.14
N THR A 580 41.31 -6.24 -34.08
CA THR A 580 42.20 -5.87 -32.96
C THR A 580 42.30 -6.95 -31.91
N SER A 581 41.44 -8.00 -31.93
CA SER A 581 41.45 -9.07 -30.95
C SER A 581 42.61 -10.04 -31.13
N PRO A 582 43.51 -10.17 -30.15
CA PRO A 582 44.63 -11.16 -30.22
C PRO A 582 44.13 -12.62 -30.30
N VAL A 583 42.97 -12.90 -29.73
CA VAL A 583 42.31 -14.23 -29.73
C VAL A 583 41.76 -14.51 -31.14
N CYS A 584 41.22 -13.50 -31.79
CA CYS A 584 40.66 -13.65 -33.12
C CYS A 584 41.74 -13.89 -34.18
N GLN A 585 42.88 -13.28 -34.04
CA GLN A 585 44.02 -13.48 -34.98
C GLN A 585 44.65 -14.87 -34.96
N THR A 586 44.48 -15.62 -33.85
CA THR A 586 44.99 -16.98 -33.70
C THR A 586 43.91 -18.05 -33.91
N ASN A 587 42.64 -17.72 -33.94
CA ASN A 587 41.55 -18.69 -34.13
C ASN A 587 41.07 -18.68 -35.60
N PRO A 588 41.20 -19.77 -36.32
CA PRO A 588 40.82 -19.84 -37.73
C PRO A 588 39.36 -19.51 -38.02
N ILE A 589 38.45 -19.84 -37.06
CA ILE A 589 37.03 -19.57 -37.17
C ILE A 589 36.78 -18.05 -37.07
N CYS A 590 37.45 -17.41 -36.15
CA CYS A 590 37.32 -15.96 -35.95
C CYS A 590 37.90 -15.15 -37.08
N VAL A 591 39.07 -15.57 -37.63
CA VAL A 591 39.65 -14.94 -38.82
C VAL A 591 38.69 -15.02 -40.01
N VAL A 592 38.03 -16.17 -40.16
CA VAL A 592 37.02 -16.35 -41.24
C VAL A 592 35.80 -15.49 -40.96
N ALA A 593 35.34 -15.38 -39.72
CA ALA A 593 34.23 -14.50 -39.35
C ALA A 593 34.56 -13.00 -39.61
N ALA A 594 35.73 -12.52 -39.22
CA ALA A 594 36.20 -11.18 -39.52
C ALA A 594 36.16 -10.88 -41.03
N GLY A 595 36.65 -11.82 -41.85
CA GLY A 595 36.58 -11.71 -43.31
C GLY A 595 35.13 -11.67 -43.84
N GLN A 596 34.14 -12.23 -43.16
CA GLN A 596 32.73 -12.12 -43.52
C GLN A 596 32.14 -10.74 -43.15
N PHE A 597 32.46 -10.22 -41.98
CA PHE A 597 32.01 -8.87 -41.59
C PHE A 597 32.62 -7.81 -42.52
N HIS A 598 33.87 -7.96 -42.97
CA HIS A 598 34.44 -7.12 -44.00
C HIS A 598 33.71 -7.19 -45.31
N ARG A 599 33.22 -8.37 -45.71
CA ARG A 599 32.38 -8.54 -46.90
C ARG A 599 30.98 -7.93 -46.75
N MET A 600 30.38 -8.02 -45.53
CA MET A 600 29.14 -7.31 -45.24
C MET A 600 29.29 -5.81 -45.29
N GLN A 601 30.41 -5.27 -44.79
CA GLN A 601 30.78 -3.88 -44.89
C GLN A 601 30.87 -3.43 -46.37
N THR A 602 31.51 -4.24 -47.20
CA THR A 602 31.60 -4.01 -48.65
C THR A 602 30.23 -4.04 -49.29
N ALA A 603 29.36 -5.01 -48.92
CA ALA A 603 28.02 -5.10 -49.45
C ALA A 603 27.09 -3.96 -49.01
N ARG A 604 27.34 -3.35 -47.91
CA ARG A 604 26.73 -2.07 -47.49
C ARG A 604 27.13 -0.97 -48.44
N ASP A 605 28.44 -0.86 -48.72
CA ASP A 605 29.03 0.26 -49.45
C ASP A 605 28.69 0.22 -50.93
N ASP A 606 28.36 -0.96 -51.50
CA ASP A 606 27.95 -1.17 -52.91
C ASP A 606 26.40 -1.12 -53.12
N GLY A 607 25.63 -0.85 -52.06
CA GLY A 607 24.15 -0.72 -52.11
C GLY A 607 23.35 -2.03 -52.31
N THR A 608 24.00 -3.17 -52.19
CA THR A 608 23.36 -4.50 -52.33
C THR A 608 22.37 -4.75 -51.19
N LEU A 609 22.63 -4.18 -50.01
CA LEU A 609 21.78 -4.32 -48.81
C LEU A 609 20.60 -3.32 -48.79
N ASP A 610 20.66 -2.21 -49.51
CA ASP A 610 19.59 -1.21 -49.56
C ASP A 610 18.30 -1.77 -50.14
N LYS A 611 18.40 -2.72 -51.07
CA LYS A 611 17.23 -3.39 -51.68
C LYS A 611 16.54 -4.34 -50.70
N MET A 612 17.26 -4.97 -49.80
CA MET A 612 16.65 -5.78 -48.75
C MET A 612 16.06 -4.89 -47.63
N ALA A 613 16.70 -3.80 -47.31
CA ALA A 613 16.23 -2.80 -46.36
C ALA A 613 14.89 -2.16 -46.77
N GLU A 614 14.70 -1.95 -48.05
CA GLU A 614 13.44 -1.44 -48.62
C GLU A 614 12.28 -2.43 -48.40
N LEU A 615 12.53 -3.74 -48.60
CA LEU A 615 11.52 -4.77 -48.34
C LEU A 615 11.14 -4.85 -46.85
N ILE A 616 12.11 -4.69 -45.96
CA ILE A 616 11.89 -4.66 -44.49
C ILE A 616 11.14 -3.40 -44.10
N ARG A 617 11.46 -2.22 -44.60
CA ARG A 617 10.72 -0.98 -44.41
C ARG A 617 9.25 -1.07 -44.84
N GLN A 618 8.97 -1.77 -45.90
CA GLN A 618 7.58 -2.02 -46.34
C GLN A 618 6.81 -2.94 -45.38
N LEU A 619 7.47 -3.91 -44.77
CA LEU A 619 6.89 -4.77 -43.72
C LEU A 619 6.63 -4.02 -42.40
N GLN A 620 7.47 -3.00 -42.10
CA GLN A 620 7.42 -2.22 -40.83
C GLN A 620 6.37 -1.11 -40.82
N SER A 621 5.90 -0.64 -41.97
CA SER A 621 4.97 0.51 -42.00
C SER A 621 3.54 0.16 -41.54
N THR A 622 3.31 -0.99 -40.87
CA THR A 622 1.99 -1.49 -40.47
C THR A 622 1.73 -1.23 -38.99
N LYS A 623 1.02 -0.13 -38.66
CA LYS A 623 0.79 0.34 -37.29
C LYS A 623 -0.56 0.01 -36.67
N SER A 624 -1.50 -0.64 -37.38
CA SER A 624 -2.80 -1.04 -36.82
C SER A 624 -3.39 -2.25 -37.54
N PRO A 625 -4.35 -3.00 -36.91
CA PRO A 625 -5.04 -4.12 -37.53
C PRO A 625 -5.78 -3.75 -38.81
N ASP A 626 -6.30 -2.54 -38.92
CA ASP A 626 -7.01 -2.07 -40.09
C ASP A 626 -6.07 -1.74 -41.27
N THR A 627 -4.83 -1.31 -40.95
CA THR A 627 -3.76 -1.13 -41.96
C THR A 627 -3.13 -2.47 -42.36
N LEU A 628 -3.26 -3.54 -41.56
CA LEU A 628 -2.80 -4.88 -41.95
C LEU A 628 -3.68 -5.48 -43.03
N SER A 629 -5.02 -5.28 -42.97
CA SER A 629 -5.94 -5.73 -44.04
C SER A 629 -5.71 -4.96 -45.33
N ALA A 630 -5.44 -3.65 -45.25
CA ALA A 630 -5.11 -2.84 -46.44
C ALA A 630 -3.73 -3.15 -47.02
N LYS A 631 -2.79 -3.60 -46.18
CA LYS A 631 -1.43 -3.97 -46.61
C LYS A 631 -1.30 -5.44 -46.98
N ILE A 632 -2.11 -6.33 -46.45
CA ILE A 632 -2.32 -7.67 -47.02
C ILE A 632 -2.89 -7.50 -48.43
N ASN A 633 -3.82 -6.57 -48.62
CA ASN A 633 -4.30 -6.20 -49.99
C ASN A 633 -3.20 -5.48 -50.78
N GLY A 634 -2.29 -4.75 -50.17
CA GLY A 634 -1.12 -4.13 -50.80
C GLY A 634 -0.04 -5.15 -51.16
N LEU A 635 0.20 -6.14 -50.26
CA LEU A 635 1.07 -7.29 -50.55
C LEU A 635 0.46 -8.21 -51.58
N ASP A 636 -0.85 -8.43 -51.52
CA ASP A 636 -1.64 -9.11 -52.57
C ASP A 636 -1.59 -8.28 -53.87
N GLY A 637 -1.69 -6.96 -53.77
CA GLY A 637 -1.50 -6.04 -54.89
C GLY A 637 -0.06 -6.02 -55.43
N ALA A 638 0.94 -6.06 -54.56
CA ALA A 638 2.35 -6.15 -54.97
C ALA A 638 2.69 -7.55 -55.51
N LEU A 639 2.09 -8.60 -54.96
CA LEU A 639 2.19 -9.97 -55.47
C LEU A 639 1.43 -10.10 -56.80
N LYS A 640 0.25 -9.50 -56.90
CA LYS A 640 -0.51 -9.42 -58.15
C LYS A 640 0.19 -8.55 -59.18
N SER A 641 0.85 -7.45 -58.79
CA SER A 641 1.69 -6.64 -59.67
C SER A 641 2.95 -7.38 -60.09
N ALA A 642 3.60 -8.12 -59.18
CA ALA A 642 4.70 -9.00 -59.52
C ALA A 642 4.24 -10.14 -60.40
N MET A 643 3.05 -10.73 -60.16
CA MET A 643 2.44 -11.72 -61.00
C MET A 643 1.97 -11.12 -62.36
N SER A 644 1.41 -9.91 -62.35
CA SER A 644 1.04 -9.21 -63.60
C SER A 644 2.27 -8.79 -64.38
N SER A 645 3.37 -8.39 -63.73
CA SER A 645 4.67 -8.16 -64.35
C SER A 645 5.29 -9.46 -64.90
N MET A 646 5.13 -10.59 -64.19
CA MET A 646 5.47 -11.92 -64.67
C MET A 646 4.53 -12.35 -65.82
N GLN A 647 3.26 -11.98 -65.77
CA GLN A 647 2.29 -12.23 -66.76
C GLN A 647 2.55 -11.38 -68.03
N SER A 648 2.94 -10.12 -67.84
CA SER A 648 3.38 -9.26 -68.97
C SER A 648 4.72 -9.70 -69.56
N LEU A 649 5.60 -10.33 -68.75
CA LEU A 649 6.84 -10.97 -69.14
C LEU A 649 6.57 -12.38 -69.79
N GLY A 650 5.32 -12.88 -69.68
CA GLY A 650 4.94 -14.15 -70.22
C GLY A 650 5.45 -15.39 -69.53
N LEU A 651 5.77 -15.22 -68.19
CA LEU A 651 6.36 -16.27 -67.31
C LEU A 651 5.30 -17.02 -66.50
N SER A 652 4.00 -16.62 -66.58
CA SER A 652 2.90 -17.22 -65.81
C SER A 652 2.27 -18.44 -66.50
N ASP A 653 2.52 -18.67 -67.79
CA ASP A 653 2.06 -19.85 -68.52
C ASP A 653 3.28 -20.59 -69.14
N PRO A 654 3.57 -21.81 -68.66
CA PRO A 654 4.68 -22.61 -69.22
C PRO A 654 4.64 -22.85 -70.69
N ARG A 655 3.44 -22.85 -71.29
CA ARG A 655 3.25 -23.05 -72.74
C ARG A 655 3.53 -21.75 -73.53
N ALA A 656 3.03 -20.62 -73.04
CA ALA A 656 3.29 -19.29 -73.58
C ALA A 656 4.76 -18.88 -73.44
N THR A 657 5.40 -19.27 -72.36
CA THR A 657 6.82 -19.05 -72.10
C THR A 657 7.69 -19.83 -73.07
N ARG A 658 7.34 -21.10 -73.35
CA ARG A 658 8.00 -21.90 -74.38
C ARG A 658 7.83 -21.31 -75.78
N ALA A 659 6.67 -20.81 -76.14
CA ALA A 659 6.40 -20.20 -77.46
C ALA A 659 7.22 -18.88 -77.61
N LYS A 660 7.32 -18.07 -76.59
CA LYS A 660 8.13 -16.84 -76.64
C LYS A 660 9.66 -17.12 -76.67
N LEU A 661 10.13 -18.19 -76.02
CA LEU A 661 11.53 -18.62 -76.09
C LEU A 661 11.92 -19.17 -77.47
N ILE A 662 10.95 -19.76 -78.23
CA ILE A 662 11.14 -20.12 -79.60
C ILE A 662 11.31 -18.85 -80.43
N THR A 663 10.61 -17.79 -80.13
CA THR A 663 10.74 -16.47 -80.75
C THR A 663 12.05 -15.80 -80.45
N VAL A 664 12.55 -15.91 -79.15
CA VAL A 664 13.87 -15.45 -78.71
C VAL A 664 15.01 -16.22 -79.42
N LYS A 665 14.77 -17.50 -79.73
CA LYS A 665 15.70 -18.31 -80.51
C LYS A 665 15.95 -17.77 -81.95
N LYS A 666 14.96 -17.11 -82.47
CA LYS A 666 15.05 -16.44 -83.77
C LYS A 666 15.78 -15.11 -83.76
N GLY A 667 15.75 -14.40 -82.54
CA GLY A 667 16.49 -13.19 -82.30
C GLY A 667 17.91 -13.38 -81.78
N ALA A 668 18.33 -14.65 -81.53
CA ALA A 668 19.60 -15.01 -80.92
C ALA A 668 20.87 -14.63 -81.73
N ASN A 669 20.73 -14.36 -82.99
CA ASN A 669 21.88 -13.89 -83.80
C ASN A 669 22.31 -12.46 -83.39
N ASP A 670 21.37 -11.65 -82.96
CA ASP A 670 21.69 -10.31 -82.49
C ASP A 670 22.13 -10.30 -81.00
N LEU A 671 21.90 -11.40 -80.27
CA LEU A 671 22.20 -11.52 -78.84
C LEU A 671 23.64 -12.04 -78.57
N ALA A 672 24.40 -12.37 -79.57
CA ALA A 672 25.75 -12.93 -79.39
C ALA A 672 26.70 -11.98 -78.65
N SER A 673 26.52 -10.70 -78.78
CA SER A 673 27.31 -9.69 -78.02
C SER A 673 26.78 -9.49 -76.57
N GLY A 674 25.48 -9.71 -76.33
CA GLY A 674 24.88 -9.64 -75.02
C GLY A 674 25.03 -10.95 -74.22
N SER A 675 25.28 -12.09 -74.90
CA SER A 675 25.43 -13.38 -74.16
C SER A 675 26.71 -13.45 -73.29
N LYS A 676 27.76 -12.74 -73.74
CA LYS A 676 28.99 -12.67 -72.90
C LYS A 676 28.77 -11.85 -71.62
N GLN A 677 28.07 -10.72 -71.72
CA GLN A 677 27.69 -9.92 -70.55
C GLN A 677 26.78 -10.67 -69.60
N VAL A 678 25.85 -11.49 -70.18
CA VAL A 678 24.98 -12.36 -69.33
C VAL A 678 25.79 -13.46 -68.63
N ALA A 679 26.78 -14.06 -69.35
CA ALA A 679 27.64 -15.09 -68.79
C ALA A 679 28.55 -14.55 -67.67
N ASP A 680 29.14 -13.39 -67.91
CA ASP A 680 29.93 -12.70 -66.91
C ASP A 680 29.06 -12.28 -65.70
N GLY A 681 27.83 -11.82 -65.95
CA GLY A 681 26.85 -11.47 -64.89
C GLY A 681 26.38 -12.69 -64.10
N VAL A 682 26.17 -13.85 -64.78
CA VAL A 682 25.82 -15.09 -64.07
C VAL A 682 26.98 -15.63 -63.27
N GLU A 683 28.20 -15.54 -63.76
CA GLU A 683 29.39 -15.98 -63.02
C GLU A 683 29.58 -15.14 -61.73
N MET A 684 29.37 -13.83 -61.89
CA MET A 684 29.39 -12.92 -60.74
C MET A 684 28.24 -13.29 -59.75
N LEU A 685 27.03 -13.49 -60.23
CA LEU A 685 25.89 -13.86 -59.38
C LEU A 685 26.13 -15.17 -58.63
N VAL A 686 26.67 -16.19 -59.26
CA VAL A 686 27.03 -17.46 -58.66
C VAL A 686 28.15 -17.32 -57.64
N SER A 687 29.17 -16.52 -57.97
CA SER A 687 30.26 -16.28 -57.00
C SER A 687 29.79 -15.56 -55.75
N GLU A 688 28.92 -14.54 -55.94
CA GLU A 688 28.38 -13.78 -54.78
C GLU A 688 27.39 -14.61 -53.99
N THR A 689 26.56 -15.48 -54.65
CA THR A 689 25.66 -16.39 -53.95
C THR A 689 26.44 -17.40 -53.10
N ARG A 690 27.55 -17.95 -53.60
CA ARG A 690 28.43 -18.83 -52.81
C ARG A 690 29.12 -18.12 -51.68
N ARG A 691 29.56 -16.88 -51.93
CA ARG A 691 30.12 -16.05 -50.84
C ARG A 691 29.10 -15.79 -49.75
N MET A 692 27.86 -15.47 -50.16
CA MET A 692 26.75 -15.27 -49.21
C MET A 692 26.47 -16.55 -48.42
N GLY A 693 26.38 -17.73 -49.07
CA GLY A 693 26.19 -18.99 -48.37
C GLY A 693 27.27 -19.32 -47.37
N SER A 694 28.52 -19.13 -47.76
CA SER A 694 29.68 -19.32 -46.86
C SER A 694 29.65 -18.30 -45.69
N GLY A 695 29.27 -17.03 -45.95
CA GLY A 695 29.15 -15.98 -44.94
C GLY A 695 28.04 -16.29 -43.95
N LEU A 696 26.89 -16.75 -44.43
CA LEU A 696 25.75 -17.17 -43.61
C LEU A 696 26.12 -18.37 -42.72
N GLY A 697 26.80 -19.37 -43.27
CA GLY A 697 27.22 -20.55 -42.47
C GLY A 697 28.22 -20.22 -41.37
N GLN A 698 29.14 -19.27 -41.64
CA GLN A 698 30.11 -18.82 -40.64
C GLN A 698 29.43 -17.94 -39.54
N ALA A 699 28.51 -17.07 -39.94
CA ALA A 699 27.72 -16.29 -38.99
C ALA A 699 26.84 -17.21 -38.16
N SER A 700 26.22 -18.23 -38.77
CA SER A 700 25.47 -19.26 -38.05
C SER A 700 26.33 -19.99 -37.04
N ALA A 701 27.51 -20.47 -37.40
CA ALA A 701 28.43 -21.17 -36.52
C ALA A 701 28.91 -20.29 -35.36
N PHE A 702 29.15 -19.00 -35.63
CA PHE A 702 29.51 -18.04 -34.57
C PHE A 702 28.36 -17.81 -33.59
N LEU A 703 27.14 -17.61 -34.07
CA LEU A 703 25.96 -17.39 -33.24
C LEU A 703 25.54 -18.66 -32.48
N LEU A 704 25.68 -19.84 -33.08
CA LEU A 704 25.46 -21.11 -32.40
C LEU A 704 26.55 -21.37 -31.33
N ALA A 705 27.78 -20.95 -31.57
CA ALA A 705 28.85 -21.00 -30.57
C ALA A 705 28.57 -20.05 -29.42
N MET A 706 28.09 -18.83 -29.67
CA MET A 706 27.59 -17.94 -28.64
C MET A 706 26.41 -18.56 -27.86
N GLY A 707 25.50 -19.26 -28.54
CA GLY A 707 24.40 -19.99 -27.90
C GLY A 707 24.89 -21.13 -27.02
N HIS A 708 26.00 -21.78 -27.39
CA HIS A 708 26.61 -22.83 -26.58
C HIS A 708 27.37 -22.27 -25.36
N ASP A 709 28.09 -21.18 -25.53
CA ASP A 709 28.81 -20.49 -24.44
C ASP A 709 27.84 -19.80 -23.47
N ALA A 710 26.59 -19.54 -23.85
CA ALA A 710 25.52 -19.01 -23.00
C ALA A 710 25.04 -20.02 -21.93
N THR A 711 25.52 -21.26 -21.95
CA THR A 711 25.34 -22.22 -20.85
C THR A 711 26.24 -21.94 -19.65
N GLU A 712 27.27 -21.12 -19.79
CA GLU A 712 28.08 -20.63 -18.66
C GLU A 712 27.23 -19.70 -17.77
N PRO A 713 27.31 -19.84 -16.42
CA PRO A 713 26.53 -19.05 -15.50
C PRO A 713 26.68 -17.52 -15.64
N SER A 714 27.86 -17.08 -16.12
CA SER A 714 28.18 -15.69 -16.39
C SER A 714 27.52 -15.11 -17.65
N MET A 715 27.05 -16.00 -18.53
CA MET A 715 26.44 -15.67 -19.84
C MET A 715 24.97 -16.14 -19.92
N ALA A 716 24.43 -16.70 -18.83
CA ALA A 716 23.10 -17.27 -18.79
C ALA A 716 22.04 -16.19 -18.91
N GLY A 717 21.96 -15.60 -20.02
CA GLY A 717 20.81 -15.02 -20.13
C GLY A 717 20.46 -13.82 -20.95
N PHE A 718 20.48 -12.71 -20.38
CA PHE A 718 19.86 -11.50 -20.85
C PHE A 718 20.97 -10.62 -21.47
N ASN A 719 20.97 -10.44 -22.75
CA ASN A 719 21.89 -9.51 -23.44
C ASN A 719 21.09 -8.55 -24.29
N LEU A 720 21.03 -7.29 -23.86
CA LEU A 720 20.55 -6.18 -24.69
C LEU A 720 21.78 -5.52 -25.32
N PRO A 721 21.90 -5.50 -26.65
CA PRO A 721 22.96 -4.77 -27.32
C PRO A 721 22.94 -3.30 -26.94
N PRO A 722 24.11 -2.62 -26.79
CA PRO A 722 24.16 -1.20 -26.44
C PRO A 722 23.32 -0.30 -27.35
N GLU A 723 23.25 -0.64 -28.63
CA GLU A 723 22.48 0.10 -29.66
C GLU A 723 20.99 0.13 -29.36
N VAL A 724 20.46 -0.94 -28.77
CA VAL A 724 19.05 -1.02 -28.35
C VAL A 724 18.78 -0.04 -27.20
N LEU A 725 19.72 0.13 -26.29
CA LEU A 725 19.62 1.05 -25.17
C LEU A 725 19.52 2.52 -25.58
N GLU A 726 20.02 2.83 -26.78
CA GLU A 726 20.00 4.18 -27.34
C GLU A 726 18.73 4.51 -28.13
N THR A 727 17.89 3.52 -28.43
CA THR A 727 16.64 3.71 -29.17
C THR A 727 15.63 4.52 -28.37
N ASP A 728 14.85 5.37 -29.05
CA ASP A 728 13.81 6.19 -28.41
C ASP A 728 12.70 5.34 -27.76
N ASP A 729 12.42 4.16 -28.31
CA ASP A 729 11.43 3.24 -27.76
C ASP A 729 11.92 2.64 -26.43
N PHE A 730 13.19 2.25 -26.37
CA PHE A 730 13.79 1.78 -25.11
C PHE A 730 13.86 2.90 -24.07
N LYS A 731 14.29 4.09 -24.46
CA LYS A 731 14.38 5.25 -23.56
C LYS A 731 13.02 5.59 -22.96
N ARG A 732 11.95 5.60 -23.76
CA ARG A 732 10.57 5.81 -23.27
C ARG A 732 10.10 4.72 -22.32
N ALA A 733 10.42 3.46 -22.63
CA ALA A 733 10.11 2.36 -21.72
C ALA A 733 10.96 2.40 -20.46
N ALA A 734 12.22 2.79 -20.59
CA ALA A 734 13.15 2.90 -19.47
C ALA A 734 12.75 3.99 -18.47
N GLU A 735 12.20 5.13 -18.91
CA GLU A 735 11.71 6.21 -18.02
C GLU A 735 10.75 5.72 -16.94
N LEU A 736 10.00 4.65 -17.22
CA LEU A 736 9.09 4.06 -16.23
C LEU A 736 9.82 3.24 -15.16
N PHE A 737 10.95 2.62 -15.50
CA PHE A 737 11.62 1.62 -14.66
C PHE A 737 13.03 2.02 -14.21
N ILE A 738 13.72 2.88 -14.95
CA ILE A 738 15.06 3.36 -14.65
C ILE A 738 15.02 4.87 -14.45
N SER A 739 15.70 5.37 -13.44
CA SER A 739 15.84 6.80 -13.18
C SER A 739 16.61 7.50 -14.32
N PRO A 740 16.37 8.80 -14.57
CA PRO A 740 17.06 9.53 -15.64
C PRO A 740 18.59 9.50 -15.53
N ASP A 741 19.13 9.46 -14.32
CA ASP A 741 20.57 9.35 -14.04
C ASP A 741 21.14 7.94 -14.24
N GLY A 742 20.27 6.92 -14.39
CA GLY A 742 20.66 5.52 -14.58
C GLY A 742 21.08 4.78 -13.30
N HIS A 743 21.05 5.44 -12.14
CA HIS A 743 21.55 4.87 -10.87
C HIS A 743 20.46 4.19 -10.03
N SER A 744 19.21 4.31 -10.42
CA SER A 744 18.08 3.71 -9.70
C SER A 744 17.17 2.93 -10.65
N VAL A 745 16.75 1.76 -10.20
CA VAL A 745 15.80 0.90 -10.93
C VAL A 745 14.66 0.50 -10.01
N ARG A 746 13.45 0.46 -10.54
CA ARG A 746 12.28 -0.07 -9.83
C ARG A 746 11.62 -1.20 -10.60
N TYR A 747 11.20 -2.24 -9.89
CA TYR A 747 10.36 -3.32 -10.37
C TYR A 747 9.00 -3.25 -9.71
N PHE A 748 7.96 -3.44 -10.46
CA PHE A 748 6.59 -3.56 -9.98
C PHE A 748 6.32 -5.04 -9.65
N ILE A 749 6.13 -5.35 -8.39
CA ILE A 749 5.82 -6.69 -7.93
C ILE A 749 4.32 -6.78 -7.68
N GLN A 750 3.67 -7.64 -8.43
CA GLN A 750 2.29 -8.00 -8.27
C GLN A 750 2.19 -9.32 -7.51
N THR A 751 1.42 -9.34 -6.44
CA THR A 751 1.23 -10.51 -5.60
C THR A 751 -0.15 -11.14 -5.80
N ASN A 752 -0.28 -12.45 -5.55
CA ASN A 752 -1.57 -13.14 -5.44
C ASN A 752 -2.20 -12.99 -4.06
N LEU A 753 -1.46 -12.46 -3.09
CA LEU A 753 -1.92 -12.23 -1.72
C LEU A 753 -2.70 -10.92 -1.66
N ASN A 754 -3.66 -10.85 -0.75
CA ASN A 754 -4.32 -9.57 -0.45
C ASN A 754 -3.27 -8.58 0.08
N PRO A 755 -3.06 -7.40 -0.56
CA PRO A 755 -2.04 -6.42 -0.15
C PRO A 755 -2.15 -5.95 1.30
N PHE A 756 -3.33 -6.06 1.90
CA PHE A 756 -3.61 -5.67 3.28
C PHE A 756 -3.42 -6.81 4.29
N SER A 757 -3.07 -8.01 3.82
CA SER A 757 -2.89 -9.17 4.69
C SER A 757 -1.50 -9.21 5.32
N THR A 758 -1.41 -9.86 6.49
CA THR A 758 -0.11 -10.13 7.13
C THR A 758 0.81 -10.98 6.24
N GLY A 759 0.24 -11.86 5.40
CA GLY A 759 1.01 -12.63 4.43
C GLY A 759 1.70 -11.76 3.39
N ALA A 760 1.05 -10.68 2.91
CA ALA A 760 1.67 -9.73 2.00
C ALA A 760 2.77 -8.90 2.69
N MET A 761 2.59 -8.57 3.99
CA MET A 761 3.64 -7.91 4.77
C MET A 761 4.87 -8.80 4.96
N ASP A 762 4.68 -10.09 5.24
CA ASP A 762 5.77 -11.05 5.38
C ASP A 762 6.49 -11.29 4.05
N GLN A 763 5.74 -11.27 2.93
CA GLN A 763 6.29 -11.39 1.58
C GLN A 763 7.25 -10.24 1.25
N VAL A 764 7.03 -9.02 1.78
CA VAL A 764 7.97 -7.89 1.60
C VAL A 764 9.38 -8.26 2.07
N ASN A 765 9.49 -8.91 3.24
CA ASN A 765 10.78 -9.35 3.76
C ASN A 765 11.39 -10.44 2.90
N ALA A 766 10.58 -11.42 2.44
CA ALA A 766 11.04 -12.47 1.54
C ALA A 766 11.56 -11.89 0.20
N VAL A 767 10.90 -10.87 -0.34
CA VAL A 767 11.35 -10.16 -1.55
C VAL A 767 12.71 -9.49 -1.31
N ILE A 768 12.86 -8.76 -0.21
CA ILE A 768 14.11 -8.08 0.14
C ILE A 768 15.24 -9.09 0.31
N ASP A 769 15.01 -10.16 1.06
CA ASP A 769 16.02 -11.16 1.36
C ASP A 769 16.43 -11.93 0.09
N THR A 770 15.47 -12.27 -0.77
CA THR A 770 15.74 -12.93 -2.05
C THR A 770 16.52 -12.02 -2.99
N ALA A 771 16.13 -10.74 -3.10
CA ALA A 771 16.85 -9.79 -3.92
C ALA A 771 18.28 -9.55 -3.42
N ARG A 772 18.48 -9.41 -2.10
CA ARG A 772 19.82 -9.33 -1.49
C ARG A 772 20.64 -10.60 -1.68
N GLY A 773 19.99 -11.76 -1.64
CA GLY A 773 20.65 -13.04 -1.92
C GLY A 773 21.13 -13.18 -3.37
N ALA A 774 20.61 -12.36 -4.29
CA ALA A 774 21.06 -12.31 -5.69
C ALA A 774 22.20 -11.34 -5.94
N GLN A 775 22.60 -10.49 -4.98
CA GLN A 775 23.63 -9.45 -5.16
C GLN A 775 25.08 -9.95 -5.25
N PRO A 776 25.52 -10.99 -4.47
CA PRO A 776 26.92 -11.36 -4.45
C PRO A 776 27.46 -11.71 -5.83
N ASN A 777 28.67 -11.19 -6.14
CA ASN A 777 29.38 -11.41 -7.41
C ASN A 777 28.70 -10.86 -8.68
N THR A 778 27.77 -9.90 -8.51
CA THR A 778 27.07 -9.25 -9.61
C THR A 778 27.44 -7.78 -9.69
N ALA A 779 27.00 -7.08 -10.75
CA ALA A 779 27.09 -5.62 -10.86
C ALA A 779 26.26 -4.89 -9.77
N LEU A 780 25.38 -5.62 -9.09
CA LEU A 780 24.53 -5.11 -8.02
C LEU A 780 25.14 -5.28 -6.62
N ALA A 781 26.38 -5.76 -6.48
CA ALA A 781 27.01 -6.09 -5.19
C ALA A 781 26.98 -4.90 -4.19
N ASN A 782 27.13 -3.69 -4.67
CA ASN A 782 27.11 -2.45 -3.87
C ASN A 782 25.75 -1.74 -3.90
N ALA A 783 24.75 -2.30 -4.55
CA ALA A 783 23.44 -1.67 -4.66
C ALA A 783 22.68 -1.76 -3.34
N LYS A 784 21.96 -0.70 -3.00
CA LYS A 784 21.01 -0.67 -1.90
C LYS A 784 19.67 -1.19 -2.39
N ILE A 785 19.20 -2.28 -1.79
CA ILE A 785 17.92 -2.91 -2.10
C ILE A 785 16.92 -2.58 -1.01
N SER A 786 15.77 -2.08 -1.41
CA SER A 786 14.65 -1.74 -0.54
C SER A 786 13.31 -1.97 -1.25
N VAL A 787 12.22 -1.98 -0.49
CA VAL A 787 10.87 -2.16 -1.03
C VAL A 787 10.00 -1.01 -0.57
N ALA A 788 9.29 -0.41 -1.52
CA ALA A 788 8.25 0.59 -1.28
C ALA A 788 6.87 0.04 -1.67
N GLY A 789 5.84 0.84 -1.42
CA GLY A 789 4.45 0.50 -1.70
C GLY A 789 3.67 0.10 -0.45
N TYR A 790 2.36 -0.02 -0.61
CA TYR A 790 1.45 -0.13 0.52
C TYR A 790 1.72 -1.33 1.44
N PRO A 791 2.01 -2.55 0.95
CA PRO A 791 2.38 -3.68 1.82
C PRO A 791 3.65 -3.45 2.65
N ALA A 792 4.63 -2.71 2.10
CA ALA A 792 5.83 -2.33 2.84
C ALA A 792 5.52 -1.32 3.95
N THR A 793 4.65 -0.34 3.69
CA THR A 793 4.14 0.61 4.68
C THR A 793 3.40 -0.10 5.81
N LEU A 794 2.55 -1.08 5.47
CA LEU A 794 1.83 -1.88 6.47
C LEU A 794 2.75 -2.79 7.29
N ARG A 795 3.78 -3.39 6.66
CA ARG A 795 4.81 -4.14 7.38
C ARG A 795 5.52 -3.26 8.40
N ASP A 796 5.97 -2.07 7.98
CA ASP A 796 6.64 -1.14 8.88
C ASP A 796 5.68 -0.68 9.98
N THR A 797 4.42 -0.40 9.66
CA THR A 797 3.39 -0.07 10.66
C THR A 797 3.25 -1.19 11.68
N ARG A 798 3.19 -2.45 11.27
CA ARG A 798 3.14 -3.62 12.18
C ARG A 798 4.40 -3.71 13.04
N ASP A 799 5.58 -3.57 12.44
CA ASP A 799 6.85 -3.70 13.15
C ASP A 799 7.06 -2.58 14.17
N TYR A 800 6.68 -1.35 13.83
CA TYR A 800 6.67 -0.22 14.77
C TYR A 800 5.60 -0.40 15.83
N TYR A 801 4.39 -0.87 15.48
CA TYR A 801 3.34 -1.18 16.45
C TYR A 801 3.79 -2.19 17.49
N ASP A 802 4.39 -3.30 17.07
CA ASP A 802 4.87 -4.33 17.97
C ASP A 802 5.98 -3.84 18.91
N ARG A 803 6.78 -2.89 18.47
CA ARG A 803 7.81 -2.24 19.28
C ARG A 803 7.19 -1.25 20.25
N ASP A 804 6.34 -0.37 19.75
CA ASP A 804 5.70 0.69 20.53
C ASP A 804 4.78 0.11 21.59
N ILE A 805 3.96 -0.91 21.24
CA ILE A 805 3.04 -1.51 22.22
C ILE A 805 3.81 -2.18 23.36
N ARG A 806 4.92 -2.86 23.09
CA ARG A 806 5.77 -3.43 24.14
C ARG A 806 6.34 -2.34 25.04
N PHE A 807 6.83 -1.25 24.46
CA PHE A 807 7.33 -0.10 25.20
C PHE A 807 6.22 0.54 26.04
N ILE A 808 5.07 0.85 25.44
CA ILE A 808 3.91 1.46 26.09
C ILE A 808 3.42 0.58 27.25
N VAL A 809 3.30 -0.74 27.05
CA VAL A 809 2.86 -1.68 28.08
C VAL A 809 3.81 -1.66 29.28
N VAL A 810 5.11 -1.77 29.04
CA VAL A 810 6.11 -1.80 30.11
C VAL A 810 6.12 -0.48 30.88
N VAL A 811 6.17 0.64 30.17
CA VAL A 811 6.21 1.98 30.79
C VAL A 811 4.93 2.25 31.56
N THR A 812 3.77 1.99 30.98
CA THR A 812 2.47 2.19 31.64
C THR A 812 2.34 1.36 32.90
N ILE A 813 2.65 0.06 32.83
CA ILE A 813 2.60 -0.82 34.01
C ILE A 813 3.58 -0.33 35.09
N ALA A 814 4.81 0.02 34.72
CA ALA A 814 5.82 0.49 35.64
C ALA A 814 5.42 1.81 36.35
N VAL A 815 4.90 2.77 35.57
CA VAL A 815 4.43 4.08 36.07
C VAL A 815 3.24 3.89 37.02
N VAL A 816 2.22 3.15 36.58
CA VAL A 816 1.02 2.89 37.38
C VAL A 816 1.40 2.17 38.70
N LEU A 817 2.23 1.15 38.58
CA LEU A 817 2.71 0.39 39.75
C LEU A 817 3.46 1.28 40.72
N LEU A 818 4.37 2.12 40.21
CA LEU A 818 5.13 3.06 41.03
C LEU A 818 4.23 4.06 41.78
N ILE A 819 3.29 4.68 41.06
CA ILE A 819 2.35 5.63 41.63
C ILE A 819 1.49 4.97 42.72
N LEU A 820 0.97 3.77 42.45
CA LEU A 820 0.19 3.00 43.41
C LEU A 820 1.04 2.60 44.63
N MET A 821 2.30 2.22 44.44
CA MET A 821 3.22 1.90 45.55
C MET A 821 3.47 3.11 46.45
N VAL A 822 3.73 4.27 45.86
CA VAL A 822 3.96 5.52 46.60
C VAL A 822 2.71 5.94 47.35
N LEU A 823 1.55 5.94 46.72
CA LEU A 823 0.28 6.35 47.30
C LEU A 823 -0.18 5.42 48.41
N LEU A 824 -0.18 4.11 48.15
CA LEU A 824 -0.62 3.11 49.11
C LEU A 824 0.47 2.74 50.13
N ARG A 825 1.71 3.23 49.93
CA ARG A 825 2.89 2.85 50.73
C ARG A 825 2.96 1.34 50.99
N ALA A 826 2.71 0.58 49.94
CA ALA A 826 2.61 -0.87 49.95
C ALA A 826 3.10 -1.42 48.58
N VAL A 827 3.53 -2.69 48.56
CA VAL A 827 3.97 -3.37 47.31
C VAL A 827 2.94 -4.42 46.86
N VAL A 828 2.40 -5.17 47.82
CA VAL A 828 1.54 -6.32 47.49
C VAL A 828 0.18 -5.89 46.89
N ALA A 829 -0.45 -4.84 47.47
CA ALA A 829 -1.71 -4.34 46.95
C ALA A 829 -1.58 -3.81 45.50
N PRO A 830 -0.61 -2.92 45.20
CA PRO A 830 -0.38 -2.48 43.82
C PRO A 830 -0.20 -3.62 42.82
N LEU A 831 0.52 -4.68 43.16
CA LEU A 831 0.77 -5.80 42.26
C LEU A 831 -0.53 -6.52 41.83
N TYR A 832 -1.40 -6.90 42.77
CA TYR A 832 -2.65 -7.55 42.37
C TYR A 832 -3.66 -6.57 41.74
N LEU A 833 -3.60 -5.27 42.09
CA LEU A 833 -4.43 -4.25 41.46
C LEU A 833 -4.06 -4.07 39.98
N VAL A 834 -2.77 -3.91 39.66
CA VAL A 834 -2.29 -3.82 38.28
C VAL A 834 -2.57 -5.11 37.54
N GLY A 835 -2.32 -6.28 38.15
CA GLY A 835 -2.64 -7.57 37.54
C GLY A 835 -4.14 -7.72 37.20
N SER A 836 -5.03 -7.18 38.06
CA SER A 836 -6.48 -7.21 37.82
C SER A 836 -6.89 -6.31 36.65
N VAL A 837 -6.23 -5.16 36.48
CA VAL A 837 -6.49 -4.24 35.36
C VAL A 837 -6.01 -4.83 34.04
N VAL A 838 -4.84 -5.47 34.01
CA VAL A 838 -4.34 -6.17 32.81
C VAL A 838 -5.30 -7.31 32.41
N LEU A 839 -5.78 -8.07 33.39
CA LEU A 839 -6.77 -9.12 33.12
C LEU A 839 -8.11 -8.54 32.59
N SER A 840 -8.53 -7.39 33.12
CA SER A 840 -9.73 -6.67 32.63
C SER A 840 -9.54 -6.21 31.20
N TYR A 841 -8.37 -5.67 30.85
CA TYR A 841 -8.05 -5.29 29.49
C TYR A 841 -8.09 -6.48 28.52
N LEU A 842 -7.43 -7.59 28.86
CA LEU A 842 -7.48 -8.79 28.02
C LEU A 842 -8.92 -9.31 27.85
N SER A 843 -9.71 -9.25 28.93
CA SER A 843 -11.13 -9.62 28.85
C SER A 843 -11.93 -8.69 27.95
N ALA A 844 -11.65 -7.39 27.96
CA ALA A 844 -12.30 -6.39 27.13
C ALA A 844 -12.00 -6.61 25.64
N VAL A 845 -10.72 -6.82 25.29
CA VAL A 845 -10.33 -7.17 23.92
C VAL A 845 -10.97 -8.47 23.48
N GLY A 846 -11.03 -9.48 24.38
CA GLY A 846 -11.71 -10.74 24.11
C GLY A 846 -13.20 -10.57 23.82
N VAL A 847 -13.90 -9.68 24.55
CA VAL A 847 -15.30 -9.31 24.23
C VAL A 847 -15.37 -8.63 22.86
N GLY A 848 -14.43 -7.74 22.54
CA GLY A 848 -14.31 -7.13 21.22
C GLY A 848 -14.18 -8.17 20.11
N VAL A 849 -13.31 -9.16 20.30
CA VAL A 849 -13.15 -10.29 19.36
C VAL A 849 -14.46 -11.07 19.20
N VAL A 850 -15.13 -11.39 20.29
CA VAL A 850 -16.41 -12.12 20.21
C VAL A 850 -17.45 -11.32 19.44
N VAL A 851 -17.61 -10.04 19.75
CA VAL A 851 -18.65 -9.21 19.13
C VAL A 851 -18.31 -8.89 17.68
N PHE A 852 -17.15 -8.33 17.41
CA PHE A 852 -16.81 -7.88 16.06
C PHE A 852 -16.47 -9.05 15.15
N GLN A 853 -15.61 -9.98 15.58
CA GLN A 853 -15.12 -11.03 14.69
C GLN A 853 -16.09 -12.18 14.55
N PHE A 854 -16.72 -12.66 15.66
CA PHE A 854 -17.59 -13.85 15.60
C PHE A 854 -19.08 -13.53 15.40
N ILE A 855 -19.57 -12.38 15.88
CA ILE A 855 -20.99 -12.02 15.72
C ILE A 855 -21.19 -11.15 14.48
N LEU A 856 -20.37 -10.11 14.30
CA LEU A 856 -20.50 -9.14 13.20
C LEU A 856 -19.68 -9.51 11.95
N GLY A 857 -18.79 -10.50 12.03
CA GLY A 857 -17.94 -10.92 10.91
C GLY A 857 -16.87 -9.88 10.49
N GLN A 858 -16.56 -8.93 11.39
CA GLN A 858 -15.59 -7.86 11.15
C GLN A 858 -14.31 -8.11 11.94
N GLU A 859 -13.15 -8.06 11.30
CA GLU A 859 -11.87 -8.16 11.98
C GLU A 859 -11.60 -6.91 12.83
N LEU A 860 -10.84 -7.09 13.91
CA LEU A 860 -10.50 -5.97 14.79
C LEU A 860 -9.35 -5.14 14.18
N HIS A 861 -9.53 -3.82 14.11
CA HIS A 861 -8.48 -2.95 13.59
C HIS A 861 -7.24 -2.99 14.50
N TRP A 862 -6.04 -3.02 13.90
CA TRP A 862 -4.76 -3.19 14.59
C TRP A 862 -4.50 -2.16 15.70
N SER A 863 -4.97 -0.92 15.54
CA SER A 863 -4.73 0.16 16.52
C SER A 863 -5.60 0.07 17.78
N VAL A 864 -6.75 -0.63 17.70
CA VAL A 864 -7.76 -0.67 18.79
C VAL A 864 -7.22 -1.30 20.08
N PRO A 865 -6.51 -2.44 20.08
CA PRO A 865 -6.02 -3.03 21.32
C PRO A 865 -4.99 -2.16 22.03
N GLY A 866 -4.09 -1.52 21.29
CA GLY A 866 -3.07 -0.63 21.87
C GLY A 866 -3.69 0.59 22.57
N LEU A 867 -4.62 1.25 21.89
CA LEU A 867 -5.34 2.39 22.43
C LEU A 867 -6.20 2.00 23.65
N THR A 868 -6.91 0.87 23.53
CA THR A 868 -7.72 0.30 24.60
C THR A 868 -6.87 -0.02 25.83
N PHE A 869 -5.66 -0.57 25.64
CA PHE A 869 -4.74 -0.89 26.75
C PHE A 869 -4.46 0.34 27.60
N VAL A 870 -4.02 1.42 26.95
CA VAL A 870 -3.61 2.63 27.68
C VAL A 870 -4.79 3.24 28.42
N VAL A 871 -5.95 3.38 27.75
CA VAL A 871 -7.15 3.97 28.37
C VAL A 871 -7.63 3.11 29.54
N LEU A 872 -7.78 1.78 29.34
CA LEU A 872 -8.28 0.90 30.41
C LEU A 872 -7.31 0.78 31.58
N VAL A 873 -5.99 0.74 31.32
CA VAL A 873 -5.01 0.66 32.42
C VAL A 873 -4.96 1.97 33.20
N ALA A 874 -4.99 3.11 32.50
CA ALA A 874 -5.01 4.42 33.15
C ALA A 874 -6.25 4.61 34.02
N VAL A 875 -7.44 4.40 33.44
CA VAL A 875 -8.73 4.56 34.13
C VAL A 875 -8.97 3.46 35.16
N GLY A 876 -8.60 2.21 34.84
CA GLY A 876 -8.71 1.09 35.77
C GLY A 876 -7.83 1.25 37.01
N ALA A 877 -6.61 1.77 36.83
CA ALA A 877 -5.72 2.11 37.94
C ALA A 877 -6.28 3.22 38.83
N ASP A 878 -6.87 4.25 38.22
CA ASP A 878 -7.52 5.37 38.93
C ASP A 878 -8.60 4.89 39.89
N TYR A 879 -9.53 4.15 39.40
CA TYR A 879 -10.61 3.62 40.24
C TYR A 879 -10.11 2.60 41.30
N ASN A 880 -9.12 1.77 40.95
CA ASN A 880 -8.50 0.88 41.92
C ASN A 880 -7.80 1.64 43.01
N MET A 881 -7.24 2.83 42.74
CA MET A 881 -6.66 3.73 43.69
C MET A 881 -7.69 4.24 44.68
N PHE A 882 -8.88 4.67 44.23
CA PHE A 882 -9.99 5.07 45.11
C PHE A 882 -10.43 3.94 46.01
N LEU A 883 -10.63 2.75 45.50
CA LEU A 883 -11.03 1.56 46.24
C LEU A 883 -9.96 1.19 47.28
N ALA A 884 -8.70 1.12 46.87
CA ALA A 884 -7.60 0.68 47.73
C ALA A 884 -7.24 1.72 48.81
N SER A 885 -7.30 3.03 48.52
CA SER A 885 -7.12 4.08 49.46
C SER A 885 -8.16 3.97 50.58
N ARG A 886 -9.44 3.83 50.21
CA ARG A 886 -10.51 3.64 51.19
C ARG A 886 -10.37 2.35 52.00
N LEU A 887 -10.01 1.24 51.31
CA LEU A 887 -9.74 -0.04 51.94
C LEU A 887 -8.60 0.07 53.00
N ARG A 888 -7.57 0.85 52.67
CA ARG A 888 -6.46 1.10 53.59
C ARG A 888 -6.93 1.84 54.87
N ASP A 889 -7.76 2.88 54.67
CA ASP A 889 -8.30 3.67 55.78
C ASP A 889 -9.20 2.85 56.73
N GLU A 890 -9.95 1.89 56.17
CA GLU A 890 -10.86 1.01 56.93
C GLU A 890 -10.17 -0.27 57.48
N SER A 891 -8.97 -0.62 56.99
CA SER A 891 -8.25 -1.86 57.32
C SER A 891 -7.73 -1.97 58.79
N PRO A 892 -7.48 -0.90 59.55
CA PRO A 892 -7.07 -1.00 60.98
C PRO A 892 -8.04 -1.79 61.83
N ARG A 893 -9.36 -1.77 61.50
CA ARG A 893 -10.40 -2.53 62.19
C ARG A 893 -10.52 -3.99 61.74
N GLY A 894 -9.67 -4.43 60.84
CA GLY A 894 -9.64 -5.77 60.25
C GLY A 894 -9.96 -5.77 58.78
N MET A 895 -9.18 -6.54 57.97
CA MET A 895 -9.31 -6.52 56.48
C MET A 895 -10.70 -6.92 56.00
N ARG A 896 -11.31 -7.96 56.60
CA ARG A 896 -12.67 -8.39 56.22
C ARG A 896 -13.72 -7.32 56.48
N TYR A 897 -13.64 -6.66 57.61
CA TYR A 897 -14.53 -5.54 57.95
C TYR A 897 -14.25 -4.35 57.02
N GLY A 898 -12.97 -4.04 56.75
CA GLY A 898 -12.57 -2.99 55.82
C GLY A 898 -13.15 -3.20 54.42
N VAL A 899 -13.09 -4.43 53.89
CA VAL A 899 -13.68 -4.76 52.57
C VAL A 899 -15.17 -4.54 52.54
N ILE A 900 -15.93 -5.03 53.57
CA ILE A 900 -17.40 -4.84 53.61
C ILE A 900 -17.73 -3.34 53.67
N ARG A 901 -17.05 -2.57 54.50
CA ARG A 901 -17.32 -1.14 54.70
C ARG A 901 -16.96 -0.34 53.45
N THR A 902 -15.81 -0.65 52.83
CA THR A 902 -15.36 0.01 51.60
C THR A 902 -16.35 -0.27 50.44
N VAL A 903 -16.69 -1.52 50.20
CA VAL A 903 -17.66 -1.87 49.13
C VAL A 903 -19.02 -1.23 49.41
N SER A 904 -19.47 -1.16 50.67
CA SER A 904 -20.77 -0.55 51.00
C SER A 904 -20.79 0.96 50.77
N SER A 905 -19.72 1.67 51.12
CA SER A 905 -19.65 3.15 51.05
C SER A 905 -19.21 3.65 49.66
N THR A 906 -18.35 2.93 48.94
CA THR A 906 -17.81 3.39 47.63
C THR A 906 -18.45 2.70 46.44
N GLY A 907 -19.09 1.54 46.62
CA GLY A 907 -19.61 0.73 45.56
C GLY A 907 -20.61 1.46 44.65
N GLY A 908 -21.51 2.25 45.22
CA GLY A 908 -22.48 3.02 44.47
C GLY A 908 -21.85 4.14 43.65
N VAL A 909 -20.89 4.86 44.25
CA VAL A 909 -20.19 5.98 43.62
C VAL A 909 -19.30 5.49 42.49
N ILE A 910 -18.47 4.46 42.78
CA ILE A 910 -17.56 3.88 41.77
C ILE A 910 -18.34 3.26 40.61
N THR A 911 -19.50 2.62 40.90
CA THR A 911 -20.31 2.05 39.83
C THR A 911 -20.97 3.12 38.98
N ALA A 912 -21.50 4.17 39.59
CA ALA A 912 -22.05 5.29 38.85
C ALA A 912 -20.98 5.92 37.93
N ALA A 913 -19.79 6.18 38.47
CA ALA A 913 -18.63 6.70 37.76
C ALA A 913 -18.25 5.79 36.57
N GLY A 914 -18.10 4.48 36.81
CA GLY A 914 -17.77 3.55 35.73
C GLY A 914 -18.84 3.42 34.64
N VAL A 915 -20.12 3.47 35.00
CA VAL A 915 -21.21 3.47 33.99
C VAL A 915 -21.20 4.77 33.19
N ILE A 916 -20.95 5.91 33.82
CA ILE A 916 -20.85 7.22 33.15
C ILE A 916 -19.69 7.22 32.19
N PHE A 917 -18.51 6.74 32.63
CA PHE A 917 -17.35 6.65 31.76
C PHE A 917 -17.59 5.70 30.59
N ALA A 918 -18.15 4.52 30.84
CA ALA A 918 -18.51 3.59 29.77
C ALA A 918 -19.49 4.22 28.77
N ALA A 919 -20.47 4.99 29.25
CA ALA A 919 -21.41 5.70 28.38
C ALA A 919 -20.75 6.78 27.53
N SER A 920 -19.76 7.51 28.05
CA SER A 920 -18.99 8.45 27.23
C SER A 920 -18.24 7.73 26.11
N MET A 921 -17.67 6.53 26.38
CA MET A 921 -17.03 5.71 25.36
C MET A 921 -18.06 5.11 24.37
N PHE A 922 -19.23 4.70 24.83
CA PHE A 922 -20.31 4.24 23.95
C PHE A 922 -20.90 5.35 23.07
N GLY A 923 -20.70 6.63 23.39
CA GLY A 923 -20.99 7.73 22.49
C GLY A 923 -20.20 7.64 21.18
N LEU A 924 -19.01 7.01 21.19
CA LEU A 924 -18.20 6.75 19.99
C LEU A 924 -18.86 5.75 19.02
N LEU A 925 -19.85 4.96 19.46
CA LEU A 925 -20.61 4.06 18.58
C LEU A 925 -21.46 4.81 17.54
N PHE A 926 -21.65 6.10 17.71
CA PHE A 926 -22.36 6.95 16.75
C PHE A 926 -21.45 7.48 15.64
N SER A 927 -20.19 7.06 15.61
CA SER A 927 -19.28 7.31 14.51
C SER A 927 -19.64 6.45 13.30
N SER A 928 -19.43 6.98 12.12
CA SER A 928 -19.46 6.24 10.86
C SER A 928 -18.15 5.47 10.62
N ILE A 929 -17.06 5.86 11.32
CA ILE A 929 -15.74 5.26 11.19
C ILE A 929 -15.64 4.00 12.07
N GLY A 930 -15.48 2.84 11.45
CA GLY A 930 -15.47 1.54 12.12
C GLY A 930 -14.41 1.40 13.22
N THR A 931 -13.23 1.99 13.06
CA THR A 931 -12.16 1.95 14.08
C THR A 931 -12.54 2.70 15.36
N VAL A 932 -13.25 3.82 15.24
CA VAL A 932 -13.76 4.61 16.38
C VAL A 932 -14.86 3.83 17.11
N VAL A 933 -15.77 3.21 16.36
CA VAL A 933 -16.82 2.34 16.89
C VAL A 933 -16.23 1.18 17.69
N GLN A 934 -15.25 0.48 17.11
CA GLN A 934 -14.59 -0.65 17.76
C GLN A 934 -13.87 -0.21 19.03
N ALA A 935 -13.12 0.88 19.00
CA ALA A 935 -12.42 1.41 20.17
C ALA A 935 -13.41 1.81 21.28
N GLY A 936 -14.47 2.56 20.95
CA GLY A 936 -15.51 2.99 21.87
C GLY A 936 -16.20 1.81 22.56
N PHE A 937 -16.55 0.78 21.79
CA PHE A 937 -17.17 -0.44 22.32
C PHE A 937 -16.24 -1.19 23.25
N VAL A 938 -15.01 -1.48 22.83
CA VAL A 938 -14.07 -2.30 23.61
C VAL A 938 -13.69 -1.59 24.90
N ILE A 939 -13.41 -0.27 24.85
CA ILE A 939 -13.11 0.52 26.04
C ILE A 939 -14.33 0.56 26.97
N GLY A 940 -15.51 0.89 26.45
CA GLY A 940 -16.73 0.97 27.24
C GLY A 940 -17.08 -0.37 27.93
N ALA A 941 -17.04 -1.47 27.19
CA ALA A 941 -17.24 -2.83 27.71
C ALA A 941 -16.18 -3.18 28.77
N GLY A 942 -14.91 -2.82 28.53
CA GLY A 942 -13.82 -3.04 29.47
C GLY A 942 -14.03 -2.32 30.78
N VAL A 943 -14.45 -1.06 30.74
CA VAL A 943 -14.77 -0.27 31.94
C VAL A 943 -15.95 -0.90 32.72
N LEU A 944 -16.96 -1.40 32.01
CA LEU A 944 -18.07 -2.11 32.67
C LEU A 944 -17.62 -3.43 33.34
N ILE A 945 -16.78 -4.22 32.65
CA ILE A 945 -16.18 -5.44 33.21
C ILE A 945 -15.36 -5.10 34.46
N ASP A 946 -14.52 -4.09 34.37
CA ASP A 946 -13.71 -3.64 35.49
C ASP A 946 -14.62 -3.20 36.66
N THR A 947 -15.65 -2.41 36.37
CA THR A 947 -16.57 -1.87 37.38
C THR A 947 -17.39 -2.95 38.06
N PHE A 948 -18.01 -3.86 37.30
CA PHE A 948 -18.97 -4.82 37.87
C PHE A 948 -18.35 -6.15 38.30
N VAL A 949 -17.22 -6.56 37.70
CA VAL A 949 -16.60 -7.85 38.01
C VAL A 949 -15.32 -7.64 38.84
N VAL A 950 -14.37 -6.84 38.29
CA VAL A 950 -13.06 -6.74 38.91
C VAL A 950 -13.14 -6.07 40.27
N ARG A 951 -13.77 -4.90 40.37
CA ARG A 951 -13.84 -4.10 41.61
C ARG A 951 -14.84 -4.60 42.62
N THR A 952 -15.94 -5.20 42.18
CA THR A 952 -16.95 -5.65 43.11
C THR A 952 -16.71 -7.06 43.61
N ILE A 953 -15.98 -7.89 42.85
CA ILE A 953 -15.75 -9.29 43.17
C ILE A 953 -14.26 -9.60 43.31
N THR A 954 -13.48 -9.41 42.23
CA THR A 954 -12.10 -9.90 42.14
C THR A 954 -11.18 -9.23 43.15
N VAL A 955 -11.06 -7.90 43.13
CA VAL A 955 -10.19 -7.15 44.02
C VAL A 955 -10.59 -7.31 45.50
N PRO A 956 -11.87 -7.16 45.89
CA PRO A 956 -12.28 -7.40 47.26
C PRO A 956 -12.04 -8.84 47.75
N ALA A 957 -12.19 -9.82 46.86
CA ALA A 957 -11.93 -11.22 47.19
C ALA A 957 -10.42 -11.47 47.43
N ILE A 958 -9.54 -10.93 46.55
CA ILE A 958 -8.09 -11.01 46.73
C ILE A 958 -7.68 -10.33 48.03
N ALA A 959 -8.16 -9.10 48.29
CA ALA A 959 -7.85 -8.36 49.50
C ALA A 959 -8.28 -9.11 50.76
N ALA A 960 -9.45 -9.75 50.75
CA ALA A 960 -9.94 -10.55 51.86
C ALA A 960 -9.11 -11.83 52.10
N LEU A 961 -8.53 -12.44 51.06
CA LEU A 961 -7.66 -13.62 51.12
C LEU A 961 -6.24 -13.26 51.58
N VAL A 962 -5.64 -12.25 50.98
CA VAL A 962 -4.27 -11.79 51.26
C VAL A 962 -4.22 -11.15 52.65
N GLY A 963 -5.31 -10.53 53.05
CA GLY A 963 -5.42 -9.97 54.40
C GLY A 963 -4.44 -8.83 54.66
N ARG A 964 -3.84 -8.82 55.88
CA ARG A 964 -2.91 -7.78 56.27
C ARG A 964 -1.65 -7.67 55.41
N ALA A 965 -1.24 -8.76 54.76
CA ALA A 965 -0.09 -8.76 53.85
C ALA A 965 -0.26 -7.82 52.65
N SER A 966 -1.50 -7.45 52.29
CA SER A 966 -1.77 -6.47 51.24
C SER A 966 -1.00 -5.15 51.43
N TRP A 967 -0.74 -4.75 52.67
CA TRP A 967 -0.12 -3.48 52.99
C TRP A 967 1.41 -3.59 53.25
N TRP A 968 2.02 -4.76 53.02
CA TRP A 968 3.47 -4.88 53.21
C TRP A 968 4.22 -3.92 52.26
N PRO A 969 5.25 -3.18 52.73
CA PRO A 969 5.90 -3.21 54.03
C PRO A 969 5.27 -2.29 55.11
N SER A 970 4.27 -1.47 54.75
CA SER A 970 3.61 -0.58 55.69
C SER A 970 2.69 -1.34 56.66
N LYS A 971 2.50 -0.80 57.83
CA LYS A 971 1.67 -1.37 58.92
C LYS A 971 0.60 -0.35 59.33
N PRO A 972 -0.46 -0.09 58.56
CA PRO A 972 -1.45 0.95 58.85
C PRO A 972 -2.16 0.76 60.19
N TRP A 973 -2.20 -0.45 60.75
CA TRP A 973 -2.78 -0.74 62.08
C TRP A 973 -1.91 -0.31 63.26
N LEU A 974 -0.65 0.13 63.07
CA LEU A 974 0.24 0.67 64.08
C LEU A 974 0.19 2.20 64.15
N GLN A 975 -0.43 2.88 63.22
CA GLN A 975 -0.63 4.33 63.33
C GLN A 975 -1.71 4.58 64.38
N LYS A 976 -1.28 5.17 65.57
CA LYS A 976 -2.19 5.68 66.60
C LYS A 976 -3.13 6.66 65.91
N THR A 977 -4.42 6.43 66.01
CA THR A 977 -5.46 7.43 65.75
C THR A 977 -5.23 8.55 66.71
N THR A 978 -4.66 9.66 66.25
CA THR A 978 -4.63 10.93 66.99
C THR A 978 -6.00 11.58 66.86
N SER A 979 -6.97 11.01 67.51
CA SER A 979 -8.27 11.60 67.82
C SER A 979 -8.96 10.66 68.80
N ASP A 980 -8.59 10.80 70.10
CA ASP A 980 -9.46 10.42 71.24
C ASP A 980 -10.63 11.43 71.28
N GLU A 981 -11.35 11.66 70.21
CA GLU A 981 -12.72 12.10 70.25
C GLU A 981 -13.57 10.84 70.02
N GLU A 982 -14.13 10.34 71.14
CA GLU A 982 -15.15 9.36 71.15
C GLU A 982 -16.23 9.76 70.12
N PRO A 983 -16.45 9.04 69.01
CA PRO A 983 -17.62 9.29 68.23
C PRO A 983 -18.80 8.85 69.08
N LYS A 984 -19.75 9.77 69.28
CA LYS A 984 -21.09 9.44 69.83
C LYS A 984 -21.51 8.12 69.23
N ARG A 985 -21.78 7.14 70.07
CA ARG A 985 -22.33 5.80 69.71
C ARG A 985 -23.52 6.05 68.80
N GLU A 986 -23.35 5.81 67.54
CA GLU A 986 -24.46 5.62 66.63
C GLU A 986 -25.17 4.30 67.02
N THR A 987 -26.20 4.45 67.78
CA THR A 987 -27.20 3.44 68.10
C THR A 987 -28.04 3.08 66.89
N VAL A 988 -27.41 2.73 65.76
CA VAL A 988 -28.10 2.29 64.54
C VAL A 988 -27.74 0.85 64.17
N PHE A 989 -26.94 0.13 65.00
CA PHE A 989 -26.50 -1.22 64.69
C PHE A 989 -27.23 -2.33 65.43
N ASP A 990 -28.20 -2.02 66.30
CA ASP A 990 -28.96 -3.03 67.05
C ASP A 990 -30.38 -3.32 66.53
N ALA A 991 -30.74 -2.94 65.34
CA ALA A 991 -31.98 -3.33 64.74
C ALA A 991 -31.72 -3.97 63.37
N VAL A 992 -31.55 -5.28 63.32
CA VAL A 992 -31.82 -6.44 62.50
C VAL A 992 -30.67 -7.43 62.48
#